data_b720c557825759f0da4b2a8605247eec
#
_entry.id   b720c557825759f0da4b2a8605247eec
#
_cell.length_a   1.000
_cell.length_b   1.000
_cell.length_c   1.000
_cell.angle_alpha   90.00
_cell.angle_beta   90.00
_cell.angle_gamma   90.00
#
_symmetry.space_group_name_H-M   'P 1'
#
loop_
_entity.id
_entity.type
_entity.pdbx_description
1 polymer ?
#
loop_
_entity_poly.entity_id
_entity_poly.type
_entity_poly.pdbx_seq_one_letter_code
_entity_poly.pdbx_strand_id
1 'polypeptide(L)'
;MLKLFRYLKKAYVPIIAIVLLLILQASCDLTLPTFTSNIVNVGIQQKGIEDAVPDVMREETFLALKSLMKQDDADDMEDAYKLYTKDQVKDSKYKDYKDGRLYVRRYISKKDREHLDTSMSKAMLKLSAQMAKQIQANPQAAASLSKSQKKMMAQMKNMDTKDMPDTIISQAAISFVTSEYKAIGLDIDQMQTHYLLVTGAKMIGLAFLIMAAAVSVTLLSARLAAKLSRILREKVFEKVMSFTNSEFDKFSTASLITRSTNDIQQIQMFMTMVFRIVVYAPLMGIGGIFKVLTTNAKMTWTIAIGVIAIMLVIFVLFKVAMPKFKILQKLIDRLNLVTREILTGLSVIRAFSTEKHEEERFDKANMDLMKTNLFVNRAMTFMMPTMMLIMNGLTVLIVYAGASNIDAGKMQVGDLMAFIQYAMQIIMAFLFISMVSIMMPRAQVAAERVNEILDMEVMIKDPEEPKEFLPEKKGEVEFKNVYFCYPDADEAVLHNISFTAPAGKTTAFIGSTGSGKSTLINLIPRFFDVSRGSILVDGVDIRDVKQHDLCEKIGYVPQKGVLFSGTIESNLKYGKEDATIDEVKRAARIAQATDFIEEKEEKYDSPIAQGGSNVSGGQKQRLSIARAIAKDPEIYIFDDSFSALDYKTDVKLRSELQKETNGSTTLIVAQRISTILHADQIIVLDEGNIVGKGTHEDLLNTCPFYQQIAKSQLSEDDLKKAREVSDHE
;
A
#
# COMPACT_ATOMS: atom_id res chain seq x y z
N MET A 1 -3.22 -4.41 -10.37
CA MET A 1 -2.00 -3.67 -9.97
C MET A 1 -1.45 -2.78 -11.06
N LEU A 2 -1.09 -3.26 -12.27
CA LEU A 2 -0.48 -2.43 -13.34
C LEU A 2 -1.33 -1.19 -13.70
N LYS A 3 -2.66 -1.30 -13.69
CA LYS A 3 -3.55 -0.15 -13.92
C LYS A 3 -3.33 1.01 -12.93
N LEU A 4 -2.90 0.72 -11.69
CA LEU A 4 -2.67 1.76 -10.67
C LEU A 4 -1.40 2.58 -10.92
N PHE A 5 -0.41 2.02 -11.64
CA PHE A 5 0.79 2.77 -12.01
C PHE A 5 0.50 3.95 -12.93
N ARG A 6 -0.62 3.95 -13.66
CA ARG A 6 -1.02 5.10 -14.48
C ARG A 6 -1.19 6.38 -13.67
N TYR A 7 -1.57 6.26 -12.39
CA TYR A 7 -1.69 7.42 -11.50
C TYR A 7 -0.34 8.00 -11.06
N LEU A 8 0.75 7.24 -11.27
CA LEU A 8 2.11 7.66 -10.99
C LEU A 8 2.85 8.24 -12.23
N LYS A 9 2.21 8.29 -13.40
CA LYS A 9 2.85 8.83 -14.63
C LYS A 9 3.44 10.22 -14.44
N LYS A 10 2.81 11.07 -13.63
CA LYS A 10 3.31 12.42 -13.32
C LYS A 10 4.44 12.44 -12.26
N ALA A 11 4.79 11.28 -11.68
CA ALA A 11 5.78 11.14 -10.61
C ALA A 11 7.06 10.43 -11.09
N TYR A 12 7.42 10.54 -12.38
CA TYR A 12 8.60 9.87 -12.95
C TYR A 12 9.91 10.36 -12.32
N VAL A 13 10.01 11.64 -11.96
CA VAL A 13 11.24 12.21 -11.36
C VAL A 13 11.57 11.53 -10.01
N PRO A 14 10.67 11.44 -9.03
CA PRO A 14 10.94 10.69 -7.81
C PRO A 14 11.26 9.22 -8.03
N ILE A 15 10.64 8.56 -9.02
CA ILE A 15 10.91 7.15 -9.34
C ILE A 15 12.34 6.99 -9.85
N ILE A 16 12.78 7.83 -10.79
CA ILE A 16 14.15 7.83 -11.30
C ILE A 16 15.15 8.11 -10.17
N ALA A 17 14.86 9.09 -9.30
CA ALA A 17 15.71 9.40 -8.16
C ALA A 17 15.85 8.18 -7.20
N ILE A 18 14.76 7.47 -6.92
CA ILE A 18 14.78 6.23 -6.11
C ILE A 18 15.69 5.19 -6.76
N VAL A 19 15.54 4.94 -8.07
CA VAL A 19 16.35 3.95 -8.79
C VAL A 19 17.83 4.31 -8.75
N LEU A 20 18.18 5.57 -9.01
CA LEU A 20 19.56 6.04 -8.97
C LEU A 20 20.17 5.91 -7.57
N LEU A 21 19.42 6.28 -6.54
CA LEU A 21 19.85 6.12 -5.15
C LEU A 21 20.01 4.65 -4.75
N LEU A 22 19.16 3.75 -5.26
CA LEU A 22 19.27 2.30 -5.01
C LEU A 22 20.48 1.71 -5.72
N ILE A 23 20.81 2.16 -6.93
CA ILE A 23 22.04 1.77 -7.64
C ILE A 23 23.28 2.24 -6.85
N LEU A 24 23.26 3.49 -6.40
CA LEU A 24 24.33 4.02 -5.56
C LEU A 24 24.47 3.21 -4.27
N GLN A 25 23.37 2.96 -3.56
CA GLN A 25 23.36 2.18 -2.33
C GLN A 25 23.91 0.77 -2.55
N ALA A 26 23.41 0.04 -3.57
CA ALA A 26 23.85 -1.31 -3.89
C ALA A 26 25.34 -1.35 -4.26
N SER A 27 25.83 -0.36 -5.02
CA SER A 27 27.25 -0.26 -5.38
C SER A 27 28.13 -0.05 -4.16
N CYS A 28 27.69 0.79 -3.21
CA CYS A 28 28.41 1.03 -1.96
C CYS A 28 28.39 -0.22 -1.07
N ASP A 29 27.23 -0.88 -0.91
CA ASP A 29 27.05 -2.10 -0.13
C ASP A 29 27.96 -3.24 -0.66
N LEU A 30 28.07 -3.39 -1.97
CA LEU A 30 28.94 -4.36 -2.62
C LEU A 30 30.44 -4.00 -2.58
N THR A 31 30.78 -2.77 -2.24
CA THR A 31 32.17 -2.34 -2.11
C THR A 31 32.70 -2.56 -0.67
N LEU A 32 31.83 -2.57 0.32
CA LEU A 32 32.20 -2.70 1.74
C LEU A 32 33.01 -3.99 2.03
N PRO A 33 32.62 -5.19 1.52
CA PRO A 33 33.40 -6.41 1.71
C PRO A 33 34.80 -6.32 1.13
N THR A 34 35.00 -5.58 0.03
CA THR A 34 36.34 -5.35 -0.56
C THR A 34 37.23 -4.59 0.42
N PHE A 35 36.74 -3.56 1.08
CA PHE A 35 37.50 -2.84 2.10
C PHE A 35 37.85 -3.74 3.31
N THR A 36 36.91 -4.62 3.71
CA THR A 36 37.18 -5.61 4.77
C THR A 36 38.31 -6.55 4.37
N SER A 37 38.31 -7.06 3.12
CA SER A 37 39.38 -7.85 2.55
C SER A 37 40.71 -7.08 2.59
N ASN A 38 40.74 -5.82 2.16
CA ASN A 38 41.92 -4.99 2.12
C ASN A 38 42.50 -4.71 3.52
N ILE A 39 41.65 -4.50 4.54
CA ILE A 39 42.11 -4.35 5.91
C ILE A 39 42.84 -5.61 6.37
N VAL A 40 42.30 -6.79 6.06
CA VAL A 40 42.91 -8.05 6.49
C VAL A 40 44.16 -8.38 5.67
N ASN A 41 44.07 -8.34 4.35
CA ASN A 41 45.15 -8.74 3.46
C ASN A 41 46.28 -7.70 3.51
N VAL A 42 46.00 -6.44 3.18
CA VAL A 42 47.00 -5.39 3.08
C VAL A 42 47.33 -4.81 4.46
N GLY A 43 46.30 -4.46 5.24
CA GLY A 43 46.51 -3.80 6.55
C GLY A 43 47.19 -4.70 7.56
N ILE A 44 46.66 -5.95 7.74
CA ILE A 44 47.17 -6.83 8.82
C ILE A 44 48.29 -7.75 8.32
N GLN A 45 48.05 -8.49 7.22
CA GLN A 45 49.02 -9.48 6.74
C GLN A 45 50.24 -8.84 6.07
N GLN A 46 50.02 -7.80 5.27
CA GLN A 46 51.06 -7.12 4.49
C GLN A 46 51.61 -5.84 5.15
N LYS A 47 51.23 -5.59 6.42
CA LYS A 47 51.75 -4.44 7.17
C LYS A 47 51.49 -3.06 6.53
N GLY A 48 50.41 -2.92 5.75
CA GLY A 48 50.05 -1.69 5.05
C GLY A 48 50.76 -1.48 3.73
N ILE A 49 51.48 -2.48 3.21
CA ILE A 49 52.16 -2.46 1.91
C ILE A 49 51.20 -3.07 0.86
N GLU A 50 50.79 -2.26 -0.13
CA GLU A 50 49.76 -2.65 -1.11
C GLU A 50 50.25 -3.64 -2.17
N ASP A 51 51.51 -3.48 -2.64
CA ASP A 51 52.08 -4.25 -3.74
C ASP A 51 53.63 -4.37 -3.62
N ALA A 52 54.27 -5.10 -4.54
CA ALA A 52 55.69 -5.31 -4.60
C ALA A 52 56.44 -4.19 -5.32
N VAL A 53 55.83 -3.04 -5.55
CA VAL A 53 56.48 -1.86 -6.15
C VAL A 53 56.75 -0.84 -5.02
N PRO A 54 57.87 -0.95 -4.30
CA PRO A 54 58.12 -0.14 -3.11
C PRO A 54 58.25 1.34 -3.46
N ASP A 55 57.83 2.22 -2.52
CA ASP A 55 57.99 3.66 -2.65
C ASP A 55 59.50 4.07 -2.70
N VAL A 56 60.30 3.26 -2.03
CA VAL A 56 61.78 3.52 -1.92
C VAL A 56 62.51 2.19 -1.77
N MET A 57 63.68 2.11 -2.34
CA MET A 57 64.58 0.95 -2.18
C MET A 57 66.06 1.40 -2.20
N ARG A 58 66.93 0.59 -1.57
CA ARG A 58 68.37 0.81 -1.61
C ARG A 58 68.95 0.59 -3.01
N GLU A 59 70.05 1.28 -3.33
CA GLU A 59 70.75 1.15 -4.61
C GLU A 59 71.17 -0.29 -4.91
N GLU A 60 71.66 -1.00 -3.88
CA GLU A 60 72.05 -2.40 -3.99
C GLU A 60 70.87 -3.30 -4.38
N THR A 61 69.74 -3.10 -3.76
CA THR A 61 68.50 -3.86 -4.03
C THR A 61 67.96 -3.56 -5.41
N PHE A 62 68.01 -2.30 -5.82
CA PHE A 62 67.58 -1.89 -7.15
C PHE A 62 68.41 -2.56 -8.25
N LEU A 63 69.73 -2.52 -8.14
CA LEU A 63 70.66 -3.14 -9.11
C LEU A 63 70.52 -4.67 -9.13
N ALA A 64 70.33 -5.29 -7.98
CA ALA A 64 70.12 -6.74 -7.90
C ALA A 64 68.82 -7.16 -8.54
N LEU A 65 67.71 -6.43 -8.35
CA LEU A 65 66.43 -6.71 -9.01
C LEU A 65 66.53 -6.50 -10.51
N LYS A 66 67.17 -5.41 -10.97
CA LYS A 66 67.39 -5.09 -12.38
C LYS A 66 68.12 -6.24 -13.10
N SER A 67 69.08 -6.85 -12.47
CA SER A 67 69.85 -7.98 -13.04
C SER A 67 69.05 -9.28 -13.18
N LEU A 68 67.92 -9.44 -12.46
CA LEU A 68 67.09 -10.63 -12.42
C LEU A 68 65.80 -10.52 -13.28
N MET A 69 65.52 -9.30 -13.77
CA MET A 69 64.36 -8.99 -14.63
C MET A 69 64.73 -9.18 -16.11
N LYS A 70 63.74 -9.27 -16.98
CA LYS A 70 63.91 -9.19 -18.44
C LYS A 70 64.25 -7.74 -18.82
N GLN A 71 64.91 -7.55 -19.96
CA GLN A 71 65.37 -6.23 -20.37
C GLN A 71 64.27 -5.18 -20.39
N ASP A 72 63.13 -5.49 -21.03
CA ASP A 72 61.98 -4.58 -21.13
C ASP A 72 61.40 -4.21 -19.75
N ASP A 73 61.23 -5.20 -18.88
CA ASP A 73 60.73 -4.98 -17.49
C ASP A 73 61.75 -4.19 -16.65
N ALA A 74 63.07 -4.35 -16.90
CA ALA A 74 64.15 -3.63 -16.19
C ALA A 74 64.23 -2.17 -16.62
N ASP A 75 63.95 -1.87 -17.89
CA ASP A 75 63.90 -0.51 -18.45
C ASP A 75 62.64 0.21 -17.89
N ASP A 76 61.47 -0.45 -17.84
CA ASP A 76 60.24 0.06 -17.20
C ASP A 76 60.48 0.38 -15.71
N MET A 77 61.23 -0.46 -15.00
CA MET A 77 61.57 -0.23 -13.58
C MET A 77 62.54 0.98 -13.44
N GLU A 78 63.50 1.17 -14.37
CA GLU A 78 64.41 2.31 -14.35
C GLU A 78 63.70 3.63 -14.57
N ASP A 79 62.72 3.65 -15.48
CA ASP A 79 61.87 4.82 -15.77
C ASP A 79 60.93 5.17 -14.58
N ALA A 80 60.53 4.14 -13.83
CA ALA A 80 59.63 4.29 -12.67
C ALA A 80 60.32 4.86 -11.44
N TYR A 81 61.65 4.82 -11.37
CA TYR A 81 62.39 5.26 -10.16
C TYR A 81 63.39 6.39 -10.47
N LYS A 82 63.70 7.19 -9.47
CA LYS A 82 64.70 8.26 -9.51
C LYS A 82 65.73 8.03 -8.44
N LEU A 83 66.99 8.07 -8.79
CA LEU A 83 68.09 8.00 -7.84
C LEU A 83 68.18 9.29 -7.03
N TYR A 84 68.16 9.16 -5.70
CA TYR A 84 68.39 10.25 -4.74
C TYR A 84 69.84 10.13 -4.21
N THR A 85 70.59 11.24 -4.34
CA THR A 85 71.93 11.36 -3.75
C THR A 85 71.85 11.53 -2.22
N LYS A 86 72.97 11.33 -1.54
CA LYS A 86 73.09 11.38 -0.06
C LYS A 86 72.55 12.71 0.54
N ASP A 87 72.72 13.81 -0.14
CA ASP A 87 72.23 15.12 0.29
C ASP A 87 70.70 15.26 0.08
N GLN A 88 70.16 14.76 -1.02
CA GLN A 88 68.73 14.73 -1.29
C GLN A 88 67.94 13.79 -0.35
N VAL A 89 68.57 12.74 0.17
CA VAL A 89 68.00 11.83 1.14
C VAL A 89 67.87 12.53 2.50
N LYS A 90 68.83 13.36 2.93
CA LYS A 90 68.79 14.12 4.21
C LYS A 90 67.63 15.13 4.27
N ASP A 91 67.26 15.69 3.14
CA ASP A 91 66.16 16.67 3.00
C ASP A 91 64.80 16.03 2.68
N SER A 92 64.75 14.71 2.62
CA SER A 92 63.54 13.93 2.32
C SER A 92 62.90 13.30 3.62
N LYS A 93 61.74 12.68 3.44
CA LYS A 93 61.10 11.83 4.45
C LYS A 93 61.94 10.61 4.85
N TYR A 94 63.08 10.34 4.19
CA TYR A 94 63.97 9.22 4.40
C TYR A 94 65.31 9.64 5.12
N LYS A 95 65.32 10.76 5.83
CA LYS A 95 66.50 11.38 6.48
C LYS A 95 67.23 10.48 7.47
N ASP A 96 66.56 9.47 8.01
CA ASP A 96 67.12 8.53 8.99
C ASP A 96 68.03 7.47 8.37
N TYR A 97 67.98 7.31 7.02
CA TYR A 97 68.88 6.43 6.28
C TYR A 97 70.25 7.08 6.07
N LYS A 98 71.31 6.51 6.61
CA LYS A 98 72.62 7.10 6.59
C LYS A 98 73.63 6.46 5.63
N ASP A 99 73.29 5.27 5.09
CA ASP A 99 74.25 4.38 4.44
C ASP A 99 74.34 4.42 2.92
N GLY A 100 73.73 5.42 2.23
CA GLY A 100 73.93 5.42 0.78
C GLY A 100 72.94 6.18 -0.06
N ARG A 101 72.72 5.74 -1.28
CA ARG A 101 71.80 6.29 -2.22
C ARG A 101 70.50 5.48 -2.24
N LEU A 102 69.37 6.15 -2.49
CA LEU A 102 68.07 5.53 -2.53
C LEU A 102 67.42 5.76 -3.92
N TYR A 103 66.74 4.75 -4.42
CA TYR A 103 65.84 4.86 -5.56
C TYR A 103 64.44 5.15 -5.01
N VAL A 104 63.86 6.29 -5.38
CA VAL A 104 62.53 6.73 -4.98
C VAL A 104 61.59 6.65 -6.16
N ARG A 105 60.43 6.05 -5.98
CA ARG A 105 59.42 5.87 -7.03
C ARG A 105 58.87 7.22 -7.48
N ARG A 106 58.81 7.41 -8.80
CA ARG A 106 58.04 8.49 -9.46
C ARG A 106 56.56 8.17 -9.45
N TYR A 107 55.74 9.15 -9.86
CA TYR A 107 54.34 8.87 -10.18
C TYR A 107 54.26 8.01 -11.44
N ILE A 108 53.64 6.84 -11.33
CA ILE A 108 53.38 5.91 -12.43
C ILE A 108 51.89 5.64 -12.53
N SER A 109 51.39 5.34 -13.75
CA SER A 109 49.98 5.03 -13.97
C SER A 109 49.61 3.71 -13.26
N LYS A 110 48.33 3.53 -12.96
CA LYS A 110 47.86 2.29 -12.31
C LYS A 110 48.18 1.04 -13.14
N LYS A 111 48.11 1.15 -14.47
CA LYS A 111 48.39 0.05 -15.38
C LYS A 111 49.88 -0.35 -15.37
N ASP A 112 50.76 0.64 -15.39
CA ASP A 112 52.22 0.42 -15.34
C ASP A 112 52.63 -0.13 -13.96
N ARG A 113 51.98 0.31 -12.90
CA ARG A 113 52.17 -0.22 -11.55
C ARG A 113 51.78 -1.69 -11.43
N GLU A 114 50.65 -2.11 -12.00
CA GLU A 114 50.21 -3.52 -12.04
C GLU A 114 51.17 -4.40 -12.85
N HIS A 115 51.73 -3.88 -13.97
CA HIS A 115 52.76 -4.57 -14.76
C HIS A 115 54.03 -4.74 -13.96
N LEU A 116 54.52 -3.67 -13.37
CA LEU A 116 55.75 -3.69 -12.55
C LEU A 116 55.58 -4.56 -11.28
N ASP A 117 54.41 -4.57 -10.62
CA ASP A 117 54.14 -5.43 -9.48
C ASP A 117 54.36 -6.90 -9.84
N THR A 118 53.86 -7.35 -11.00
CA THR A 118 54.02 -8.73 -11.44
C THR A 118 55.48 -9.06 -11.76
N SER A 119 56.23 -8.17 -12.41
CA SER A 119 57.64 -8.36 -12.84
C SER A 119 58.57 -8.31 -11.62
N MET A 120 58.39 -7.31 -10.77
CA MET A 120 59.19 -7.11 -9.57
C MET A 120 58.94 -8.22 -8.53
N SER A 121 57.69 -8.68 -8.33
CA SER A 121 57.36 -9.81 -7.45
C SER A 121 58.15 -11.07 -7.80
N LYS A 122 58.23 -11.40 -9.09
CA LYS A 122 59.03 -12.54 -9.59
C LYS A 122 60.52 -12.34 -9.38
N ALA A 123 61.06 -11.15 -9.60
CA ALA A 123 62.45 -10.82 -9.38
C ALA A 123 62.80 -10.87 -7.89
N MET A 124 62.00 -10.31 -7.03
CA MET A 124 62.17 -10.36 -5.55
C MET A 124 62.16 -11.78 -5.00
N LEU A 125 61.27 -12.64 -5.53
CA LEU A 125 61.26 -14.05 -5.18
C LEU A 125 62.54 -14.75 -5.55
N LYS A 126 63.09 -14.53 -6.77
CA LYS A 126 64.39 -15.06 -7.20
C LYS A 126 65.52 -14.55 -6.32
N LEU A 127 65.54 -13.26 -6.02
CA LEU A 127 66.55 -12.64 -5.15
C LEU A 127 66.49 -13.22 -3.75
N SER A 128 65.32 -13.36 -3.18
CA SER A 128 65.09 -13.99 -1.87
C SER A 128 65.58 -15.44 -1.85
N ALA A 129 65.31 -16.21 -2.92
CA ALA A 129 65.82 -17.58 -3.05
C ALA A 129 67.36 -17.66 -3.17
N GLN A 130 67.97 -16.72 -3.84
CA GLN A 130 69.46 -16.63 -3.92
C GLN A 130 70.07 -16.27 -2.57
N MET A 131 69.49 -15.27 -1.87
CA MET A 131 69.90 -14.90 -0.51
C MET A 131 69.73 -16.07 0.47
N ALA A 132 68.64 -16.82 0.38
CA ALA A 132 68.41 -18.00 1.20
C ALA A 132 69.46 -19.10 0.99
N LYS A 133 69.89 -19.34 -0.26
CA LYS A 133 71.00 -20.28 -0.57
C LYS A 133 72.31 -19.83 0.05
N GLN A 134 72.62 -18.53 -0.03
CA GLN A 134 73.87 -17.97 0.56
C GLN A 134 73.86 -18.06 2.09
N ILE A 135 72.69 -17.82 2.76
CA ILE A 135 72.57 -17.94 4.22
C ILE A 135 72.68 -19.39 4.66
N GLN A 136 72.18 -20.37 3.89
CA GLN A 136 72.33 -21.81 4.17
C GLN A 136 73.79 -22.29 4.05
N ALA A 137 74.53 -21.66 3.19
CA ALA A 137 75.94 -21.96 3.00
C ALA A 137 76.86 -21.46 4.18
N ASN A 138 76.31 -20.56 5.02
CA ASN A 138 76.99 -20.04 6.24
C ASN A 138 76.37 -20.63 7.50
N PRO A 139 77.09 -21.56 8.24
CA PRO A 139 76.51 -22.28 9.37
C PRO A 139 76.10 -21.39 10.55
N GLN A 140 76.75 -20.25 10.76
CA GLN A 140 76.43 -19.30 11.81
C GLN A 140 75.14 -18.52 11.53
N ALA A 141 74.92 -18.13 10.30
CA ALA A 141 73.68 -17.45 9.87
C ALA A 141 72.46 -18.40 9.87
N ALA A 142 72.66 -19.68 9.57
CA ALA A 142 71.61 -20.69 9.57
C ALA A 142 71.15 -21.05 11.00
N ALA A 143 71.93 -20.86 12.03
CA ALA A 143 71.58 -21.12 13.40
C ALA A 143 70.64 -20.07 14.01
N SER A 144 70.63 -18.83 13.51
CA SER A 144 69.83 -17.70 14.01
C SER A 144 68.40 -17.67 13.42
N LEU A 145 68.07 -18.53 12.45
CA LEU A 145 66.76 -18.56 11.81
C LEU A 145 65.71 -19.28 12.66
N SER A 146 64.53 -18.68 12.76
CA SER A 146 63.37 -19.29 13.42
C SER A 146 62.86 -20.56 12.72
N LYS A 147 62.18 -21.43 13.46
CA LYS A 147 61.65 -22.71 12.94
C LYS A 147 60.70 -22.52 11.77
N SER A 148 59.94 -21.42 11.75
CA SER A 148 59.05 -21.03 10.66
C SER A 148 59.81 -20.59 9.40
N GLN A 149 60.89 -19.82 9.56
CA GLN A 149 61.74 -19.39 8.43
C GLN A 149 62.48 -20.55 7.80
N LYS A 150 62.95 -21.52 8.59
CA LYS A 150 63.54 -22.78 8.07
C LYS A 150 62.55 -23.61 7.27
N LYS A 151 61.29 -23.72 7.73
CA LYS A 151 60.21 -24.43 7.02
C LYS A 151 59.84 -23.74 5.71
N MET A 152 59.74 -22.40 5.71
CA MET A 152 59.44 -21.59 4.51
C MET A 152 60.56 -21.69 3.46
N MET A 153 61.84 -21.63 3.89
CA MET A 153 63.00 -21.84 3.02
C MET A 153 63.05 -23.24 2.41
N ALA A 154 62.72 -24.26 3.17
CA ALA A 154 62.68 -25.64 2.70
C ALA A 154 61.57 -25.85 1.65
N GLN A 155 60.42 -25.20 1.78
CA GLN A 155 59.35 -25.21 0.81
C GLN A 155 59.75 -24.46 -0.49
N MET A 156 60.41 -23.32 -0.39
CA MET A 156 60.89 -22.54 -1.54
C MET A 156 61.99 -23.27 -2.37
N LYS A 157 62.75 -24.18 -1.78
CA LYS A 157 63.83 -24.91 -2.46
C LYS A 157 63.37 -25.90 -3.50
N ASN A 158 62.19 -26.46 -3.33
CA ASN A 158 61.67 -27.57 -4.15
C ASN A 158 60.60 -27.15 -5.21
N MET A 159 60.25 -25.87 -5.29
CA MET A 159 59.25 -25.39 -6.22
C MET A 159 59.89 -24.58 -7.39
N ASP A 160 59.54 -24.95 -8.62
CA ASP A 160 59.89 -24.15 -9.80
C ASP A 160 59.02 -22.87 -9.79
N THR A 161 59.60 -21.71 -9.97
CA THR A 161 58.91 -20.40 -9.91
C THR A 161 57.80 -20.24 -10.97
N LYS A 162 57.75 -21.16 -11.94
CA LYS A 162 56.70 -21.17 -13.00
C LYS A 162 55.37 -21.73 -12.52
N ASP A 163 55.39 -22.61 -11.51
CA ASP A 163 54.18 -23.32 -11.03
C ASP A 163 53.66 -22.75 -9.72
N MET A 164 54.26 -21.65 -9.20
CA MET A 164 53.84 -21.01 -7.97
C MET A 164 52.60 -20.14 -8.21
N PRO A 165 51.55 -20.24 -7.35
CA PRO A 165 50.43 -19.32 -7.38
C PRO A 165 50.83 -17.87 -7.19
N ASP A 166 50.21 -16.94 -7.90
CA ASP A 166 50.53 -15.51 -7.88
C ASP A 166 50.43 -14.91 -6.45
N THR A 167 49.53 -15.40 -5.62
CA THR A 167 49.35 -14.93 -4.22
C THR A 167 50.58 -15.26 -3.35
N ILE A 168 51.23 -16.42 -3.54
CA ILE A 168 52.45 -16.79 -2.80
C ILE A 168 53.60 -15.94 -3.28
N ILE A 169 53.70 -15.68 -4.58
CA ILE A 169 54.70 -14.82 -5.18
C ILE A 169 54.57 -13.40 -4.62
N SER A 170 53.37 -12.84 -4.61
CA SER A 170 53.10 -11.49 -4.06
C SER A 170 53.38 -11.41 -2.54
N GLN A 171 52.99 -12.40 -1.74
CA GLN A 171 53.27 -12.42 -0.31
C GLN A 171 54.78 -12.48 0.00
N ALA A 172 55.54 -13.29 -0.75
CA ALA A 172 56.98 -13.36 -0.64
C ALA A 172 57.66 -12.03 -1.02
N ALA A 173 57.20 -11.40 -2.08
CA ALA A 173 57.67 -10.10 -2.54
C ALA A 173 57.37 -9.00 -1.51
N ILE A 174 56.18 -8.94 -0.95
CA ILE A 174 55.83 -7.96 0.08
C ILE A 174 56.62 -8.18 1.38
N SER A 175 56.90 -9.44 1.76
CA SER A 175 57.81 -9.74 2.86
C SER A 175 59.20 -9.21 2.62
N PHE A 176 59.70 -9.29 1.36
CA PHE A 176 60.95 -8.70 0.94
C PHE A 176 60.91 -7.17 1.02
N VAL A 177 59.86 -6.52 0.51
CA VAL A 177 59.67 -5.06 0.61
C VAL A 177 59.60 -4.61 2.08
N THR A 178 58.93 -5.39 2.95
CA THR A 178 58.90 -5.12 4.40
C THR A 178 60.32 -5.13 5.01
N SER A 179 61.11 -6.08 4.60
CA SER A 179 62.52 -6.20 5.08
C SER A 179 63.36 -5.04 4.55
N GLU A 180 63.13 -4.63 3.31
CA GLU A 180 63.82 -3.49 2.68
C GLU A 180 63.49 -2.17 3.41
N TYR A 181 62.21 -1.92 3.70
CA TYR A 181 61.77 -0.74 4.45
C TYR A 181 62.33 -0.69 5.85
N LYS A 182 62.45 -1.86 6.54
CA LYS A 182 63.11 -1.93 7.83
C LYS A 182 64.60 -1.61 7.72
N ALA A 183 65.28 -2.07 6.69
CA ALA A 183 66.70 -1.79 6.46
C ALA A 183 66.94 -0.30 6.12
N ILE A 184 65.98 0.38 5.53
CA ILE A 184 65.99 1.84 5.29
C ILE A 184 65.69 2.65 6.58
N GLY A 185 65.12 2.01 7.64
CA GLY A 185 64.76 2.68 8.88
C GLY A 185 63.32 3.21 8.91
N LEU A 186 62.44 2.75 8.00
CA LEU A 186 61.05 3.14 7.99
C LEU A 186 60.28 2.39 9.11
N ASP A 187 59.39 3.13 9.80
CA ASP A 187 58.51 2.56 10.82
C ASP A 187 57.33 1.84 10.17
N ILE A 188 57.44 0.52 10.09
CA ILE A 188 56.41 -0.34 9.49
C ILE A 188 55.11 -0.32 10.32
N ASP A 189 55.18 -0.19 11.64
CA ASP A 189 54.00 -0.19 12.48
C ASP A 189 53.20 1.13 12.31
N GLN A 190 53.90 2.24 12.08
CA GLN A 190 53.29 3.51 11.73
C GLN A 190 52.62 3.44 10.35
N MET A 191 53.27 2.81 9.34
CA MET A 191 52.69 2.60 7.99
C MET A 191 51.44 1.75 8.08
N GLN A 192 51.48 0.65 8.81
CA GLN A 192 50.35 -0.23 9.07
C GLN A 192 49.19 0.53 9.69
N THR A 193 49.44 1.26 10.78
CA THR A 193 48.44 2.04 11.50
C THR A 193 47.81 3.12 10.61
N HIS A 194 48.62 3.81 9.82
CA HIS A 194 48.15 4.81 8.89
C HIS A 194 47.20 4.19 7.83
N TYR A 195 47.61 3.06 7.22
CA TYR A 195 46.77 2.34 6.23
C TYR A 195 45.46 1.91 6.84
N LEU A 196 45.45 1.33 8.05
CA LEU A 196 44.26 0.88 8.75
C LEU A 196 43.31 2.04 9.07
N LEU A 197 43.85 3.17 9.54
CA LEU A 197 43.04 4.37 9.84
C LEU A 197 42.44 4.99 8.60
N VAL A 198 43.21 5.12 7.52
CA VAL A 198 42.69 5.66 6.23
C VAL A 198 41.63 4.76 5.64
N THR A 199 41.87 3.44 5.62
CA THR A 199 40.90 2.49 5.07
C THR A 199 39.67 2.41 5.97
N GLY A 200 39.80 2.44 7.27
CA GLY A 200 38.71 2.53 8.23
C GLY A 200 37.88 3.81 8.06
N ALA A 201 38.52 4.96 7.86
CA ALA A 201 37.85 6.22 7.58
C ALA A 201 37.07 6.17 6.26
N LYS A 202 37.64 5.55 5.20
CA LYS A 202 36.91 5.31 3.93
C LYS A 202 35.71 4.42 4.13
N MET A 203 35.77 3.36 4.93
CA MET A 203 34.65 2.49 5.27
C MET A 203 33.57 3.23 6.02
N ILE A 204 33.92 4.06 7.01
CA ILE A 204 32.95 4.89 7.74
C ILE A 204 32.28 5.89 6.80
N GLY A 205 33.06 6.57 5.95
CA GLY A 205 32.52 7.48 4.94
C GLY A 205 31.55 6.79 4.00
N LEU A 206 31.88 5.57 3.54
CA LEU A 206 31.01 4.75 2.70
C LEU A 206 29.73 4.34 3.46
N ALA A 207 29.85 3.96 4.73
CA ALA A 207 28.69 3.62 5.57
C ALA A 207 27.74 4.82 5.76
N PHE A 208 28.28 6.03 5.94
CA PHE A 208 27.45 7.26 5.97
C PHE A 208 26.74 7.50 4.63
N LEU A 209 27.41 7.25 3.51
CA LEU A 209 26.81 7.39 2.19
C LEU A 209 25.67 6.37 1.97
N ILE A 210 25.88 5.11 2.38
CA ILE A 210 24.86 4.06 2.37
C ILE A 210 23.65 4.48 3.22
N MET A 211 23.90 4.97 4.44
CA MET A 211 22.86 5.44 5.34
C MET A 211 22.06 6.60 4.72
N ALA A 212 22.74 7.60 4.19
CA ALA A 212 22.09 8.76 3.55
C ALA A 212 21.23 8.33 2.35
N ALA A 213 21.77 7.43 1.51
CA ALA A 213 21.02 6.87 0.37
C ALA A 213 19.79 6.08 0.85
N ALA A 214 19.93 5.19 1.82
CA ALA A 214 18.86 4.37 2.36
C ALA A 214 17.74 5.21 2.99
N VAL A 215 18.08 6.24 3.77
CA VAL A 215 17.11 7.19 4.36
C VAL A 215 16.38 7.95 3.26
N SER A 216 17.10 8.45 2.24
CA SER A 216 16.53 9.17 1.12
C SER A 216 15.57 8.29 0.29
N VAL A 217 15.96 7.07 -0.01
CA VAL A 217 15.10 6.07 -0.69
C VAL A 217 13.85 5.80 0.11
N THR A 218 13.97 5.57 1.43
CA THR A 218 12.83 5.29 2.29
C THR A 218 11.87 6.47 2.34
N LEU A 219 12.38 7.68 2.48
CA LEU A 219 11.58 8.92 2.48
C LEU A 219 10.84 9.13 1.15
N LEU A 220 11.55 9.01 0.03
CA LEU A 220 10.95 9.18 -1.30
C LEU A 220 9.90 8.11 -1.60
N SER A 221 10.19 6.84 -1.26
CA SER A 221 9.27 5.71 -1.45
C SER A 221 8.01 5.87 -0.61
N ALA A 222 8.14 6.26 0.67
CA ALA A 222 7.00 6.50 1.54
C ALA A 222 6.14 7.68 1.06
N ARG A 223 6.77 8.81 0.65
CA ARG A 223 6.05 9.96 0.09
C ARG A 223 5.31 9.61 -1.19
N LEU A 224 5.94 8.83 -2.08
CA LEU A 224 5.33 8.42 -3.35
C LEU A 224 4.14 7.48 -3.13
N ALA A 225 4.28 6.50 -2.23
CA ALA A 225 3.20 5.58 -1.86
C ALA A 225 2.04 6.31 -1.16
N ALA A 226 2.33 7.25 -0.27
CA ALA A 226 1.32 8.08 0.39
C ALA A 226 0.57 8.99 -0.61
N LYS A 227 1.30 9.58 -1.58
CA LYS A 227 0.68 10.36 -2.66
C LYS A 227 -0.25 9.51 -3.52
N LEU A 228 0.17 8.30 -3.88
CA LEU A 228 -0.69 7.35 -4.61
C LEU A 228 -1.95 7.02 -3.81
N SER A 229 -1.79 6.71 -2.52
CA SER A 229 -2.90 6.41 -1.62
C SER A 229 -3.90 7.56 -1.51
N ARG A 230 -3.41 8.81 -1.43
CA ARG A 230 -4.26 10.01 -1.44
C ARG A 230 -5.06 10.11 -2.75
N ILE A 231 -4.40 9.97 -3.90
CA ILE A 231 -5.06 10.06 -5.22
C ILE A 231 -6.11 8.96 -5.37
N LEU A 232 -5.81 7.73 -4.91
CA LEU A 232 -6.76 6.63 -4.97
C LEU A 232 -7.99 6.89 -4.11
N ARG A 233 -7.82 7.40 -2.86
CA ARG A 233 -8.96 7.76 -2.00
C ARG A 233 -9.82 8.85 -2.63
N GLU A 234 -9.20 9.90 -3.16
CA GLU A 234 -9.87 10.98 -3.85
C GLU A 234 -10.70 10.44 -5.02
N LYS A 235 -10.10 9.63 -5.89
CA LYS A 235 -10.78 9.07 -7.06
C LYS A 235 -11.88 8.07 -6.72
N VAL A 236 -11.66 7.22 -5.70
CA VAL A 236 -12.68 6.29 -5.21
C VAL A 236 -13.85 7.07 -4.61
N PHE A 237 -13.59 8.11 -3.83
CA PHE A 237 -14.63 8.93 -3.23
C PHE A 237 -15.43 9.70 -4.29
N GLU A 238 -14.76 10.38 -5.23
CA GLU A 238 -15.42 11.05 -6.37
C GLU A 238 -16.31 10.05 -7.13
N LYS A 239 -15.80 8.84 -7.37
CA LYS A 239 -16.53 7.82 -8.11
C LYS A 239 -17.75 7.30 -7.36
N VAL A 240 -17.61 7.02 -6.05
CA VAL A 240 -18.74 6.59 -5.20
C VAL A 240 -19.80 7.68 -5.09
N MET A 241 -19.41 8.95 -5.01
CA MET A 241 -20.35 10.08 -5.00
C MET A 241 -21.09 10.26 -6.33
N SER A 242 -20.53 9.76 -7.43
CA SER A 242 -21.21 9.76 -8.73
C SER A 242 -22.11 8.53 -8.96
N PHE A 243 -22.15 7.56 -8.05
CA PHE A 243 -23.01 6.39 -8.16
C PHE A 243 -24.47 6.75 -8.01
N THR A 244 -25.32 6.09 -8.78
CA THR A 244 -26.76 6.03 -8.56
C THR A 244 -27.09 4.92 -7.56
N ASN A 245 -28.33 4.80 -7.16
CA ASN A 245 -28.76 3.71 -6.27
C ASN A 245 -28.44 2.34 -6.85
N SER A 246 -28.52 2.19 -8.18
CA SER A 246 -28.24 0.95 -8.90
C SER A 246 -26.79 0.45 -8.71
N GLU A 247 -25.80 1.33 -8.84
CA GLU A 247 -24.41 0.97 -8.61
C GLU A 247 -24.12 0.82 -7.11
N PHE A 248 -24.74 1.68 -6.28
CA PHE A 248 -24.55 1.63 -4.83
C PHE A 248 -25.05 0.31 -4.23
N ASP A 249 -26.17 -0.22 -4.70
CA ASP A 249 -26.79 -1.47 -4.22
C ASP A 249 -25.94 -2.72 -4.56
N LYS A 250 -25.08 -2.65 -5.59
CA LYS A 250 -24.11 -3.72 -5.90
C LYS A 250 -23.02 -3.89 -4.84
N PHE A 251 -22.82 -2.88 -4.02
CA PHE A 251 -21.83 -2.89 -2.95
C PHE A 251 -22.51 -2.71 -1.59
N SER A 252 -22.13 -3.48 -0.60
CA SER A 252 -22.51 -3.14 0.76
C SER A 252 -21.73 -1.91 1.25
N THR A 253 -22.34 -1.06 2.07
CA THR A 253 -21.68 0.11 2.70
C THR A 253 -20.37 -0.29 3.40
N ALA A 254 -20.36 -1.42 4.12
CA ALA A 254 -19.17 -1.94 4.77
C ALA A 254 -18.05 -2.29 3.76
N SER A 255 -18.41 -2.82 2.59
CA SER A 255 -17.46 -3.09 1.51
C SER A 255 -16.86 -1.82 0.94
N LEU A 256 -17.66 -0.79 0.68
CA LEU A 256 -17.19 0.51 0.17
C LEU A 256 -16.24 1.18 1.16
N ILE A 257 -16.56 1.15 2.47
CA ILE A 257 -15.67 1.67 3.52
C ILE A 257 -14.33 0.92 3.51
N THR A 258 -14.35 -0.42 3.48
CA THR A 258 -13.15 -1.25 3.48
C THR A 258 -12.28 -0.98 2.24
N ARG A 259 -12.89 -0.85 1.05
CA ARG A 259 -12.21 -0.56 -0.21
C ARG A 259 -11.60 0.85 -0.22
N SER A 260 -12.27 1.82 0.40
CA SER A 260 -11.79 3.22 0.50
C SER A 260 -10.68 3.40 1.55
N THR A 261 -10.57 2.50 2.52
CA THR A 261 -9.63 2.60 3.65
C THR A 261 -8.57 1.49 3.63
N ASN A 262 -8.93 0.28 4.06
CA ASN A 262 -7.99 -0.82 4.27
C ASN A 262 -7.35 -1.32 2.97
N ASP A 263 -8.13 -1.47 1.89
CA ASP A 263 -7.58 -1.96 0.61
C ASP A 263 -6.57 -0.96 0.03
N ILE A 264 -6.85 0.35 0.11
CA ILE A 264 -5.88 1.39 -0.30
C ILE A 264 -4.65 1.40 0.60
N GLN A 265 -4.80 1.13 1.91
CA GLN A 265 -3.66 1.02 2.82
C GLN A 265 -2.78 -0.20 2.50
N GLN A 266 -3.37 -1.34 2.14
CA GLN A 266 -2.64 -2.53 1.67
C GLN A 266 -1.84 -2.21 0.39
N ILE A 267 -2.45 -1.51 -0.56
CA ILE A 267 -1.78 -1.04 -1.77
C ILE A 267 -0.61 -0.12 -1.41
N GLN A 268 -0.81 0.84 -0.50
CA GLN A 268 0.25 1.77 -0.05
C GLN A 268 1.45 1.04 0.56
N MET A 269 1.20 0.09 1.48
CA MET A 269 2.26 -0.69 2.12
C MET A 269 3.05 -1.50 1.09
N PHE A 270 2.35 -2.18 0.19
CA PHE A 270 2.98 -2.96 -0.87
C PHE A 270 3.81 -2.08 -1.81
N MET A 271 3.29 -0.93 -2.23
CA MET A 271 4.01 0.00 -3.11
C MET A 271 5.28 0.56 -2.45
N THR A 272 5.25 0.83 -1.14
CA THR A 272 6.46 1.23 -0.41
C THR A 272 7.54 0.14 -0.47
N MET A 273 7.14 -1.14 -0.33
CA MET A 273 8.05 -2.28 -0.46
C MET A 273 8.57 -2.46 -1.90
N VAL A 274 7.70 -2.31 -2.89
CA VAL A 274 8.08 -2.43 -4.31
C VAL A 274 9.17 -1.42 -4.66
N PHE A 275 8.98 -0.16 -4.34
CA PHE A 275 9.96 0.89 -4.64
C PHE A 275 11.31 0.69 -3.94
N ARG A 276 11.33 0.02 -2.81
CA ARG A 276 12.54 -0.22 -2.03
C ARG A 276 13.20 -1.56 -2.35
N ILE A 277 12.44 -2.66 -2.39
CA ILE A 277 12.99 -4.02 -2.40
C ILE A 277 13.09 -4.59 -3.81
N VAL A 278 12.06 -4.39 -4.65
CA VAL A 278 11.99 -5.02 -5.98
C VAL A 278 13.12 -4.56 -6.91
N VAL A 279 13.61 -3.34 -6.73
CA VAL A 279 14.76 -2.82 -7.49
C VAL A 279 16.08 -3.19 -6.79
N TYR A 280 16.15 -3.02 -5.47
CA TYR A 280 17.38 -3.23 -4.71
C TYR A 280 17.84 -4.70 -4.69
N ALA A 281 16.92 -5.64 -4.45
CA ALA A 281 17.30 -7.04 -4.30
C ALA A 281 17.92 -7.66 -5.58
N PRO A 282 17.39 -7.46 -6.79
CA PRO A 282 18.07 -7.91 -8.00
C PRO A 282 19.44 -7.26 -8.21
N LEU A 283 19.60 -5.97 -7.91
CA LEU A 283 20.90 -5.28 -8.00
C LEU A 283 21.92 -5.91 -7.06
N MET A 284 21.52 -6.21 -5.81
CA MET A 284 22.39 -6.88 -4.83
C MET A 284 22.70 -8.32 -5.24
N GLY A 285 21.70 -9.07 -5.70
CA GLY A 285 21.89 -10.46 -6.14
C GLY A 285 22.83 -10.57 -7.34
N ILE A 286 22.57 -9.82 -8.40
CA ILE A 286 23.38 -9.83 -9.63
C ILE A 286 24.78 -9.26 -9.37
N GLY A 287 24.86 -8.12 -8.68
CA GLY A 287 26.12 -7.48 -8.32
C GLY A 287 26.97 -8.35 -7.40
N GLY A 288 26.34 -9.02 -6.43
CA GLY A 288 27.01 -9.98 -5.54
C GLY A 288 27.57 -11.18 -6.31
N ILE A 289 26.81 -11.76 -7.23
CA ILE A 289 27.28 -12.85 -8.08
C ILE A 289 28.49 -12.39 -8.93
N PHE A 290 28.41 -11.19 -9.51
CA PHE A 290 29.53 -10.63 -10.29
C PHE A 290 30.79 -10.47 -9.42
N LYS A 291 30.66 -9.94 -8.20
CA LYS A 291 31.78 -9.78 -7.25
C LYS A 291 32.37 -11.13 -6.86
N VAL A 292 31.54 -12.13 -6.61
CA VAL A 292 32.01 -13.50 -6.30
C VAL A 292 32.81 -14.11 -7.45
N LEU A 293 32.30 -13.97 -8.68
CA LEU A 293 33.00 -14.48 -9.88
C LEU A 293 34.35 -13.81 -10.08
N THR A 294 34.48 -12.51 -9.78
CA THR A 294 35.74 -11.76 -9.89
C THR A 294 36.70 -12.05 -8.74
N THR A 295 36.22 -12.42 -7.55
CA THR A 295 37.08 -12.77 -6.40
C THR A 295 37.63 -14.20 -6.53
N ASN A 296 36.77 -15.21 -6.75
CA ASN A 296 37.22 -16.58 -6.98
C ASN A 296 36.11 -17.41 -7.70
N ALA A 297 36.19 -17.49 -9.02
CA ALA A 297 35.20 -18.21 -9.82
C ALA A 297 35.08 -19.70 -9.43
N LYS A 298 36.17 -20.34 -8.99
CA LYS A 298 36.18 -21.77 -8.62
C LYS A 298 35.40 -22.08 -7.35
N MET A 299 35.12 -21.08 -6.49
CA MET A 299 34.33 -21.26 -5.26
C MET A 299 32.85 -20.91 -5.44
N THR A 300 32.42 -20.41 -6.59
CA THR A 300 31.03 -19.98 -6.86
C THR A 300 30.00 -21.11 -6.66
N TRP A 301 30.39 -22.36 -6.83
CA TRP A 301 29.52 -23.53 -6.60
C TRP A 301 29.00 -23.60 -5.16
N THR A 302 29.75 -23.12 -4.16
CA THR A 302 29.30 -23.10 -2.76
C THR A 302 28.08 -22.18 -2.59
N ILE A 303 28.10 -21.01 -3.22
CA ILE A 303 26.96 -20.07 -3.21
C ILE A 303 25.78 -20.66 -3.97
N ALA A 304 26.01 -21.31 -5.10
CA ALA A 304 24.95 -21.98 -5.85
C ALA A 304 24.20 -23.03 -5.00
N ILE A 305 24.93 -23.84 -4.21
CA ILE A 305 24.32 -24.77 -3.25
C ILE A 305 23.46 -24.00 -2.21
N GLY A 306 23.97 -22.92 -1.63
CA GLY A 306 23.23 -22.11 -0.68
C GLY A 306 21.94 -21.54 -1.26
N VAL A 307 22.00 -20.98 -2.48
CA VAL A 307 20.85 -20.43 -3.19
C VAL A 307 19.83 -21.53 -3.51
N ILE A 308 20.27 -22.69 -4.00
CA ILE A 308 19.40 -23.83 -4.28
C ILE A 308 18.72 -24.34 -3.00
N ALA A 309 19.47 -24.46 -1.90
CA ALA A 309 18.92 -24.88 -0.61
C ALA A 309 17.83 -23.91 -0.12
N ILE A 310 18.05 -22.61 -0.22
CA ILE A 310 17.07 -21.60 0.16
C ILE A 310 15.83 -21.63 -0.74
N MET A 311 16.03 -21.72 -2.06
CA MET A 311 14.94 -21.84 -3.01
C MET A 311 14.08 -23.09 -2.75
N LEU A 312 14.72 -24.20 -2.39
CA LEU A 312 14.02 -25.44 -2.02
C LEU A 312 13.17 -25.24 -0.75
N VAL A 313 13.72 -24.62 0.28
CA VAL A 313 12.97 -24.33 1.52
C VAL A 313 11.79 -23.41 1.25
N ILE A 314 12.00 -22.34 0.47
CA ILE A 314 10.93 -21.40 0.09
C ILE A 314 9.85 -22.15 -0.70
N PHE A 315 10.22 -22.98 -1.65
CA PHE A 315 9.30 -23.77 -2.48
C PHE A 315 8.46 -24.74 -1.61
N VAL A 316 9.10 -25.46 -0.71
CA VAL A 316 8.41 -26.40 0.20
C VAL A 316 7.45 -25.63 1.12
N LEU A 317 7.90 -24.54 1.72
CA LEU A 317 7.07 -23.69 2.58
C LEU A 317 5.86 -23.14 1.82
N PHE A 318 6.08 -22.65 0.61
CA PHE A 318 5.01 -22.12 -0.23
C PHE A 318 3.98 -23.23 -0.55
N LYS A 319 4.43 -24.42 -0.93
CA LYS A 319 3.55 -25.56 -1.25
C LYS A 319 2.76 -26.05 -0.02
N VAL A 320 3.36 -26.01 1.17
CA VAL A 320 2.72 -26.47 2.42
C VAL A 320 1.83 -25.41 3.05
N ALA A 321 2.29 -24.16 3.10
CA ALA A 321 1.60 -23.07 3.83
C ALA A 321 0.48 -22.43 3.01
N MET A 322 0.64 -22.24 1.68
CA MET A 322 -0.34 -21.55 0.85
C MET A 322 -1.75 -22.14 0.87
N PRO A 323 -1.94 -23.49 0.74
CA PRO A 323 -3.27 -24.09 0.85
C PRO A 323 -3.90 -23.84 2.22
N LYS A 324 -3.10 -23.85 3.28
CA LYS A 324 -3.56 -23.63 4.65
C LYS A 324 -3.94 -22.17 4.91
N PHE A 325 -3.28 -21.21 4.27
CA PHE A 325 -3.70 -19.81 4.32
C PHE A 325 -5.09 -19.59 3.71
N LYS A 326 -5.41 -20.27 2.59
CA LYS A 326 -6.74 -20.22 2.00
C LYS A 326 -7.81 -20.81 2.92
N ILE A 327 -7.50 -21.93 3.58
CA ILE A 327 -8.39 -22.56 4.57
C ILE A 327 -8.56 -21.63 5.78
N LEU A 328 -7.48 -21.04 6.28
CA LEU A 328 -7.50 -20.09 7.40
C LEU A 328 -8.47 -18.93 7.15
N GLN A 329 -8.46 -18.36 5.94
CA GLN A 329 -9.40 -17.30 5.58
C GLN A 329 -10.86 -17.75 5.66
N LYS A 330 -11.19 -18.93 5.11
CA LYS A 330 -12.54 -19.49 5.21
C LYS A 330 -12.99 -19.76 6.67
N LEU A 331 -12.06 -20.16 7.53
CA LEU A 331 -12.35 -20.38 8.94
C LEU A 331 -12.56 -19.10 9.71
N ILE A 332 -11.82 -18.03 9.36
CA ILE A 332 -12.06 -16.68 9.90
C ILE A 332 -13.45 -16.18 9.48
N ASP A 333 -13.81 -16.32 8.21
CA ASP A 333 -15.12 -15.92 7.72
C ASP A 333 -16.25 -16.68 8.42
N ARG A 334 -16.07 -18.00 8.64
CA ARG A 334 -17.02 -18.82 9.40
C ARG A 334 -17.14 -18.38 10.86
N LEU A 335 -16.01 -18.10 11.53
CA LEU A 335 -16.02 -17.61 12.90
C LEU A 335 -16.74 -16.26 13.00
N ASN A 336 -16.46 -15.34 12.07
CA ASN A 336 -17.12 -14.04 12.00
C ASN A 336 -18.63 -14.17 11.76
N LEU A 337 -19.06 -15.12 10.92
CA LEU A 337 -20.47 -15.41 10.68
C LEU A 337 -21.15 -15.85 11.97
N VAL A 338 -20.60 -16.88 12.65
CA VAL A 338 -21.14 -17.39 13.92
C VAL A 338 -21.19 -16.29 14.97
N THR A 339 -20.13 -15.50 15.12
CA THR A 339 -20.08 -14.36 16.05
C THR A 339 -21.16 -13.34 15.74
N ARG A 340 -21.35 -12.99 14.48
CA ARG A 340 -22.38 -12.02 14.05
C ARG A 340 -23.78 -12.53 14.36
N GLU A 341 -24.08 -13.78 14.08
CA GLU A 341 -25.37 -14.41 14.37
C GLU A 341 -25.67 -14.39 15.88
N ILE A 342 -24.69 -14.78 16.71
CA ILE A 342 -24.82 -14.75 18.17
C ILE A 342 -25.09 -13.32 18.68
N LEU A 343 -24.29 -12.34 18.24
CA LEU A 343 -24.44 -10.95 18.69
C LEU A 343 -25.76 -10.32 18.25
N THR A 344 -26.20 -10.61 17.01
CA THR A 344 -27.47 -10.10 16.49
C THR A 344 -28.66 -10.79 17.15
N GLY A 345 -28.54 -12.10 17.42
CA GLY A 345 -29.59 -12.91 18.03
C GLY A 345 -29.53 -13.02 19.55
N LEU A 346 -28.72 -12.22 20.24
CA LEU A 346 -28.47 -12.41 21.70
C LEU A 346 -29.73 -12.42 22.56
N SER A 347 -30.69 -11.56 22.25
CA SER A 347 -31.99 -11.53 22.97
C SER A 347 -32.79 -12.82 22.75
N VAL A 348 -32.75 -13.38 21.56
CA VAL A 348 -33.42 -14.65 21.21
C VAL A 348 -32.74 -15.81 21.93
N ILE A 349 -31.41 -15.89 21.89
CA ILE A 349 -30.60 -16.92 22.57
C ILE A 349 -30.94 -16.94 24.06
N ARG A 350 -31.01 -15.77 24.72
CA ARG A 350 -31.36 -15.62 26.13
C ARG A 350 -32.83 -16.00 26.41
N ALA A 351 -33.75 -15.59 25.53
CA ALA A 351 -35.17 -15.91 25.69
C ALA A 351 -35.44 -17.42 25.61
N PHE A 352 -34.66 -18.15 24.83
CA PHE A 352 -34.79 -19.60 24.67
C PHE A 352 -33.80 -20.41 25.51
N SER A 353 -32.93 -19.76 26.31
CA SER A 353 -31.90 -20.40 27.16
C SER A 353 -31.01 -21.37 26.39
N THR A 354 -30.57 -20.96 25.19
CA THR A 354 -29.72 -21.79 24.29
C THR A 354 -28.27 -21.35 24.29
N GLU A 355 -27.80 -20.61 25.32
CA GLU A 355 -26.43 -20.07 25.41
C GLU A 355 -25.39 -21.18 25.26
N LYS A 356 -25.57 -22.32 25.93
CA LYS A 356 -24.63 -23.43 25.90
C LYS A 356 -24.47 -24.01 24.48
N HIS A 357 -25.56 -24.08 23.73
CA HIS A 357 -25.53 -24.57 22.34
C HIS A 357 -24.71 -23.63 21.45
N GLU A 358 -24.88 -22.30 21.59
CA GLU A 358 -24.16 -21.32 20.81
C GLU A 358 -22.68 -21.21 21.25
N GLU A 359 -22.36 -21.41 22.53
CA GLU A 359 -20.99 -21.54 23.02
C GLU A 359 -20.28 -22.72 22.39
N GLU A 360 -20.90 -23.90 22.34
CA GLU A 360 -20.34 -25.10 21.69
C GLU A 360 -20.14 -24.90 20.19
N ARG A 361 -21.09 -24.23 19.53
CA ARG A 361 -21.01 -23.88 18.10
C ARG A 361 -19.84 -22.91 17.83
N PHE A 362 -19.68 -21.88 18.68
CA PHE A 362 -18.56 -20.96 18.60
C PHE A 362 -17.23 -21.64 18.86
N ASP A 363 -17.14 -22.44 19.94
CA ASP A 363 -15.91 -23.15 20.29
C ASP A 363 -15.45 -24.09 19.19
N LYS A 364 -16.35 -24.81 18.53
CA LYS A 364 -16.03 -25.67 17.39
C LYS A 364 -15.41 -24.86 16.24
N ALA A 365 -15.98 -23.71 15.89
CA ALA A 365 -15.45 -22.83 14.86
C ALA A 365 -14.08 -22.26 15.26
N ASN A 366 -13.93 -21.86 16.52
CA ASN A 366 -12.70 -21.34 17.09
C ASN A 366 -11.58 -22.39 17.15
N MET A 367 -11.91 -23.64 17.53
CA MET A 367 -10.95 -24.74 17.56
C MET A 367 -10.44 -25.12 16.17
N ASP A 368 -11.31 -25.14 15.16
CA ASP A 368 -10.91 -25.39 13.78
C ASP A 368 -9.94 -24.29 13.27
N LEU A 369 -10.24 -23.02 13.59
CA LEU A 369 -9.37 -21.88 13.31
C LEU A 369 -8.04 -21.99 14.05
N MET A 370 -8.07 -22.28 15.35
CA MET A 370 -6.89 -22.40 16.20
C MET A 370 -5.95 -23.51 15.69
N LYS A 371 -6.46 -24.71 15.38
CA LYS A 371 -5.66 -25.83 14.87
C LYS A 371 -4.96 -25.48 13.56
N THR A 372 -5.69 -24.85 12.64
CA THR A 372 -5.14 -24.43 11.34
C THR A 372 -4.10 -23.32 11.50
N ASN A 373 -4.38 -22.32 12.35
CA ASN A 373 -3.46 -21.23 12.65
C ASN A 373 -2.18 -21.73 13.33
N LEU A 374 -2.31 -22.66 14.28
CA LEU A 374 -1.17 -23.29 14.95
C LEU A 374 -0.27 -24.03 13.95
N PHE A 375 -0.86 -24.77 13.00
CA PHE A 375 -0.09 -25.43 11.95
C PHE A 375 0.69 -24.43 11.08
N VAL A 376 0.01 -23.36 10.63
CA VAL A 376 0.64 -22.31 9.81
C VAL A 376 1.75 -21.61 10.58
N ASN A 377 1.50 -21.26 11.84
CA ASN A 377 2.50 -20.59 12.68
C ASN A 377 3.71 -21.49 12.96
N ARG A 378 3.50 -22.78 13.23
CA ARG A 378 4.59 -23.76 13.38
C ARG A 378 5.43 -23.86 12.10
N ALA A 379 4.80 -23.96 10.93
CA ALA A 379 5.52 -24.00 9.66
C ALA A 379 6.33 -22.71 9.42
N MET A 380 5.76 -21.55 9.73
CA MET A 380 6.45 -20.26 9.61
C MET A 380 7.58 -20.08 10.65
N THR A 381 7.40 -20.55 11.88
CA THR A 381 8.42 -20.54 12.93
C THR A 381 9.66 -21.35 12.54
N PHE A 382 9.48 -22.48 11.83
CA PHE A 382 10.59 -23.28 11.33
C PHE A 382 11.43 -22.57 10.27
N MET A 383 10.90 -21.55 9.60
CA MET A 383 11.59 -20.87 8.51
C MET A 383 12.90 -20.22 8.99
N MET A 384 12.86 -19.41 10.07
CA MET A 384 14.05 -18.68 10.53
C MET A 384 15.19 -19.59 11.02
N PRO A 385 14.95 -20.61 11.89
CA PRO A 385 15.98 -21.56 12.26
C PRO A 385 16.57 -22.33 11.07
N THR A 386 15.74 -22.74 10.12
CA THR A 386 16.22 -23.45 8.91
C THR A 386 17.07 -22.52 8.04
N MET A 387 16.68 -21.26 7.86
CA MET A 387 17.50 -20.27 7.15
C MET A 387 18.83 -20.02 7.86
N MET A 388 18.84 -19.90 9.20
CA MET A 388 20.08 -19.77 9.98
C MET A 388 20.97 -21.01 9.83
N LEU A 389 20.39 -22.21 9.82
CA LEU A 389 21.14 -23.45 9.59
C LEU A 389 21.80 -23.45 8.22
N ILE A 390 21.07 -23.05 7.17
CA ILE A 390 21.63 -22.96 5.81
C ILE A 390 22.73 -21.93 5.75
N MET A 391 22.52 -20.74 6.32
CA MET A 391 23.52 -19.65 6.31
C MET A 391 24.80 -20.07 7.04
N ASN A 392 24.67 -20.64 8.25
CA ASN A 392 25.83 -21.10 9.02
C ASN A 392 26.50 -22.31 8.36
N GLY A 393 25.72 -23.26 7.86
CA GLY A 393 26.23 -24.40 7.10
C GLY A 393 26.97 -23.97 5.83
N LEU A 394 26.45 -23.00 5.12
CA LEU A 394 27.13 -22.40 3.95
C LEU A 394 28.42 -21.71 4.36
N THR A 395 28.44 -20.97 5.49
CA THR A 395 29.65 -20.34 6.01
C THR A 395 30.72 -21.40 6.33
N VAL A 396 30.35 -22.51 6.98
CA VAL A 396 31.26 -23.62 7.24
C VAL A 396 31.79 -24.22 5.92
N LEU A 397 30.93 -24.44 4.95
CA LEU A 397 31.31 -24.95 3.63
C LEU A 397 32.27 -24.02 2.88
N ILE A 398 32.00 -22.69 2.92
CA ILE A 398 32.88 -21.66 2.34
C ILE A 398 34.23 -21.66 3.04
N VAL A 399 34.26 -21.73 4.39
CA VAL A 399 35.50 -21.77 5.15
C VAL A 399 36.30 -23.04 4.82
N TYR A 400 35.65 -24.19 4.76
CA TYR A 400 36.29 -25.46 4.42
C TYR A 400 36.94 -25.43 3.01
N ALA A 401 36.14 -25.04 2.01
CA ALA A 401 36.62 -24.92 0.63
C ALA A 401 37.66 -23.81 0.47
N GLY A 402 37.49 -22.69 1.20
CA GLY A 402 38.41 -21.55 1.20
C GLY A 402 39.74 -21.87 1.87
N ALA A 403 39.74 -22.59 2.99
CA ALA A 403 40.95 -23.00 3.68
C ALA A 403 41.86 -23.83 2.76
N SER A 404 41.28 -24.77 1.99
CA SER A 404 42.04 -25.54 0.96
C SER A 404 42.60 -24.65 -0.15
N ASN A 405 41.87 -23.62 -0.58
CA ASN A 405 42.37 -22.66 -1.58
C ASN A 405 43.47 -21.72 -0.99
N ILE A 406 43.36 -21.38 0.28
CA ILE A 406 44.38 -20.56 1.00
C ILE A 406 45.68 -21.40 1.17
N ASP A 407 45.56 -22.65 1.61
CA ASP A 407 46.72 -23.54 1.75
C ASP A 407 47.40 -23.80 0.39
N ALA A 408 46.63 -23.91 -0.68
CA ALA A 408 47.13 -24.00 -2.05
C ALA A 408 47.66 -22.65 -2.60
N GLY A 409 47.61 -21.55 -1.84
CA GLY A 409 48.07 -20.23 -2.25
C GLY A 409 47.24 -19.59 -3.39
N LYS A 410 45.99 -19.95 -3.54
CA LYS A 410 45.08 -19.44 -4.60
C LYS A 410 44.14 -18.36 -4.12
N MET A 411 44.10 -18.07 -2.81
CA MET A 411 43.21 -17.10 -2.18
C MET A 411 43.86 -16.55 -0.89
N GLN A 412 43.59 -15.29 -0.57
CA GLN A 412 44.01 -14.71 0.71
C GLN A 412 42.86 -14.80 1.74
N VAL A 413 43.21 -14.66 3.02
CA VAL A 413 42.25 -14.78 4.14
C VAL A 413 41.17 -13.67 4.06
N GLY A 414 41.56 -12.45 3.72
CA GLY A 414 40.65 -11.34 3.59
C GLY A 414 39.63 -11.55 2.45
N ASP A 415 40.07 -12.20 1.35
CA ASP A 415 39.18 -12.53 0.23
C ASP A 415 38.12 -13.56 0.63
N LEU A 416 38.49 -14.53 1.49
CA LEU A 416 37.55 -15.48 2.08
C LEU A 416 36.49 -14.75 2.93
N MET A 417 36.92 -13.77 3.73
CA MET A 417 35.98 -12.97 4.53
C MET A 417 35.03 -12.14 3.66
N ALA A 418 35.54 -11.51 2.59
CA ALA A 418 34.70 -10.81 1.63
C ALA A 418 33.73 -11.76 0.92
N PHE A 419 34.18 -12.96 0.55
CA PHE A 419 33.37 -13.98 -0.09
C PHE A 419 32.20 -14.44 0.78
N ILE A 420 32.41 -14.62 2.08
CA ILE A 420 31.35 -14.92 3.05
C ILE A 420 30.32 -13.78 3.10
N GLN A 421 30.78 -12.52 3.12
CA GLN A 421 29.89 -11.35 3.15
C GLN A 421 29.06 -11.25 1.86
N TYR A 422 29.67 -11.47 0.69
CA TYR A 422 28.93 -11.51 -0.58
C TYR A 422 27.88 -12.65 -0.60
N ALA A 423 28.24 -13.83 -0.11
CA ALA A 423 27.31 -14.95 0.00
C ALA A 423 26.09 -14.58 0.85
N MET A 424 26.31 -13.92 1.98
CA MET A 424 25.25 -13.44 2.87
C MET A 424 24.36 -12.38 2.18
N GLN A 425 24.97 -11.43 1.46
CA GLN A 425 24.23 -10.40 0.71
C GLN A 425 23.34 -11.01 -0.39
N ILE A 426 23.88 -11.99 -1.13
CA ILE A 426 23.13 -12.70 -2.18
C ILE A 426 21.91 -13.44 -1.55
N ILE A 427 22.12 -14.16 -0.45
CA ILE A 427 21.07 -14.88 0.26
C ILE A 427 19.98 -13.93 0.75
N MET A 428 20.37 -12.81 1.35
CA MET A 428 19.43 -11.80 1.82
C MET A 428 18.64 -11.18 0.67
N ALA A 429 19.24 -10.97 -0.49
CA ALA A 429 18.54 -10.52 -1.69
C ALA A 429 17.42 -11.50 -2.11
N PHE A 430 17.69 -12.81 -2.12
CA PHE A 430 16.68 -13.83 -2.40
C PHE A 430 15.56 -13.87 -1.35
N LEU A 431 15.89 -13.70 -0.07
CA LEU A 431 14.89 -13.61 1.00
C LEU A 431 13.96 -12.40 0.83
N PHE A 432 14.51 -11.24 0.49
CA PHE A 432 13.72 -10.03 0.23
C PHE A 432 12.75 -10.20 -0.96
N ILE A 433 13.21 -10.81 -2.06
CA ILE A 433 12.33 -11.11 -3.21
C ILE A 433 11.20 -12.05 -2.78
N SER A 434 11.51 -13.08 -1.99
CA SER A 434 10.52 -14.02 -1.48
C SER A 434 9.47 -13.36 -0.59
N MET A 435 9.87 -12.43 0.28
CA MET A 435 8.96 -11.67 1.14
C MET A 435 7.98 -10.82 0.33
N VAL A 436 8.46 -10.16 -0.73
CA VAL A 436 7.60 -9.39 -1.65
C VAL A 436 6.60 -10.31 -2.35
N SER A 437 7.04 -11.50 -2.79
CA SER A 437 6.18 -12.48 -3.47
C SER A 437 5.02 -12.98 -2.59
N ILE A 438 5.22 -13.08 -1.27
CA ILE A 438 4.16 -13.46 -0.32
C ILE A 438 3.12 -12.35 -0.13
N MET A 439 3.54 -11.09 -0.18
CA MET A 439 2.63 -9.94 0.01
C MET A 439 1.89 -9.53 -1.27
N MET A 440 2.44 -9.85 -2.44
CA MET A 440 1.89 -9.49 -3.75
C MET A 440 0.42 -9.92 -3.95
N PRO A 441 -0.01 -11.15 -3.64
CA PRO A 441 -1.40 -11.58 -3.85
C PRO A 441 -2.42 -10.75 -3.05
N ARG A 442 -2.10 -10.38 -1.80
CA ARG A 442 -2.97 -9.54 -0.97
C ARG A 442 -3.17 -8.15 -1.57
N ALA A 443 -2.07 -7.54 -1.98
CA ALA A 443 -2.10 -6.23 -2.62
C ALA A 443 -2.79 -6.28 -3.99
N GLN A 444 -2.69 -7.40 -4.71
CA GLN A 444 -3.39 -7.60 -5.97
C GLN A 444 -4.90 -7.65 -5.78
N VAL A 445 -5.40 -8.43 -4.82
CA VAL A 445 -6.85 -8.50 -4.50
C VAL A 445 -7.37 -7.13 -4.06
N ALA A 446 -6.64 -6.41 -3.20
CA ALA A 446 -7.01 -5.05 -2.80
C ALA A 446 -7.08 -4.10 -4.02
N ALA A 447 -6.11 -4.20 -4.93
CA ALA A 447 -6.10 -3.40 -6.16
C ALA A 447 -7.25 -3.76 -7.13
N GLU A 448 -7.64 -5.02 -7.22
CA GLU A 448 -8.78 -5.48 -8.03
C GLU A 448 -10.08 -4.90 -7.49
N ARG A 449 -10.30 -4.96 -6.15
CA ARG A 449 -11.48 -4.38 -5.51
C ARG A 449 -11.57 -2.86 -5.67
N VAL A 450 -10.46 -2.16 -5.59
CA VAL A 450 -10.42 -0.70 -5.82
C VAL A 450 -10.69 -0.39 -7.29
N ASN A 451 -10.10 -1.16 -8.24
CA ASN A 451 -10.35 -0.96 -9.67
C ASN A 451 -11.80 -1.27 -10.04
N GLU A 452 -12.47 -2.23 -9.39
CA GLU A 452 -13.89 -2.52 -9.62
C GLU A 452 -14.77 -1.29 -9.38
N ILE A 453 -14.48 -0.49 -8.33
CA ILE A 453 -15.15 0.79 -8.12
C ILE A 453 -14.79 1.80 -9.21
N LEU A 454 -13.50 1.96 -9.51
CA LEU A 454 -13.01 2.99 -10.44
C LEU A 454 -13.42 2.74 -11.89
N ASP A 455 -13.54 1.47 -12.28
CA ASP A 455 -13.92 1.04 -13.63
C ASP A 455 -15.45 0.88 -13.76
N MET A 456 -16.26 1.00 -12.68
CA MET A 456 -17.72 0.90 -12.73
C MET A 456 -18.29 2.02 -13.62
N GLU A 457 -19.12 1.66 -14.56
CA GLU A 457 -19.85 2.64 -15.36
C GLU A 457 -21.06 3.15 -14.58
N VAL A 458 -21.22 4.47 -14.53
CA VAL A 458 -22.41 5.12 -13.96
C VAL A 458 -23.49 5.12 -15.04
N MET A 459 -24.63 4.54 -14.71
CA MET A 459 -25.71 4.37 -15.67
C MET A 459 -26.44 5.68 -15.99
N ILE A 460 -26.69 6.50 -14.97
CA ILE A 460 -27.35 7.78 -15.12
C ILE A 460 -26.32 8.89 -15.27
N LYS A 461 -26.36 9.56 -16.42
CA LYS A 461 -25.46 10.70 -16.72
C LYS A 461 -26.29 11.91 -17.10
N ASP A 462 -25.74 13.08 -16.83
CA ASP A 462 -26.33 14.32 -17.35
C ASP A 462 -26.23 14.34 -18.87
N PRO A 463 -27.25 14.91 -19.58
CA PRO A 463 -27.23 15.09 -21.02
C PRO A 463 -26.12 16.08 -21.42
N GLU A 464 -25.56 15.89 -22.65
CA GLU A 464 -24.55 16.81 -23.18
C GLU A 464 -25.13 18.20 -23.44
N GLU A 465 -26.39 18.29 -23.88
CA GLU A 465 -27.14 19.51 -24.10
C GLU A 465 -28.41 19.51 -23.22
N PRO A 466 -28.31 19.99 -21.97
CA PRO A 466 -29.45 20.02 -21.06
C PRO A 466 -30.49 21.02 -21.48
N LYS A 467 -31.77 20.61 -21.42
CA LYS A 467 -32.92 21.48 -21.63
C LYS A 467 -33.25 22.30 -20.39
N GLU A 468 -33.85 23.47 -20.59
CA GLU A 468 -34.40 24.28 -19.49
C GLU A 468 -35.84 23.87 -19.21
N PHE A 469 -36.26 23.97 -17.94
CA PHE A 469 -37.64 23.72 -17.51
C PHE A 469 -38.59 24.79 -18.07
N LEU A 470 -39.85 24.41 -18.34
CA LEU A 470 -40.87 25.31 -18.86
C LEU A 470 -41.52 26.12 -17.71
N PRO A 471 -41.33 27.46 -17.63
CA PRO A 471 -41.87 28.23 -16.52
C PRO A 471 -43.40 28.15 -16.39
N GLU A 472 -44.10 27.92 -17.47
CA GLU A 472 -45.58 27.84 -17.56
C GLU A 472 -46.14 26.63 -16.81
N LYS A 473 -45.30 25.57 -16.59
CA LYS A 473 -45.68 24.31 -15.98
C LYS A 473 -45.02 24.10 -14.61
N LYS A 474 -44.59 25.18 -13.99
CA LYS A 474 -43.84 25.17 -12.72
C LYS A 474 -44.52 24.31 -11.66
N GLY A 475 -43.81 23.24 -11.20
CA GLY A 475 -44.29 22.29 -10.18
C GLY A 475 -45.17 21.13 -10.73
N GLU A 476 -45.41 21.05 -12.04
CA GLU A 476 -46.18 19.93 -12.62
C GLU A 476 -45.29 18.66 -12.74
N VAL A 477 -45.80 17.50 -12.30
CA VAL A 477 -45.17 16.19 -12.50
C VAL A 477 -46.10 15.29 -13.31
N GLU A 478 -45.61 14.82 -14.45
CA GLU A 478 -46.40 14.00 -15.37
C GLU A 478 -45.69 12.67 -15.67
N PHE A 479 -46.40 11.56 -15.49
CA PHE A 479 -46.01 10.20 -15.89
C PHE A 479 -46.72 9.81 -17.18
N LYS A 480 -45.94 9.40 -18.20
CA LYS A 480 -46.48 8.97 -19.52
C LYS A 480 -46.08 7.52 -19.81
N ASN A 481 -47.03 6.61 -19.70
CA ASN A 481 -46.86 5.18 -19.99
C ASN A 481 -45.60 4.57 -19.38
N VAL A 482 -45.35 4.85 -18.11
CA VAL A 482 -44.11 4.47 -17.42
C VAL A 482 -44.15 2.99 -17.04
N TYR A 483 -43.12 2.27 -17.45
CA TYR A 483 -42.77 0.94 -16.98
C TYR A 483 -41.43 1.00 -16.26
N PHE A 484 -41.29 0.26 -15.18
CA PHE A 484 -40.03 0.19 -14.44
C PHE A 484 -39.74 -1.22 -13.95
N CYS A 485 -38.51 -1.66 -14.23
CA CYS A 485 -37.93 -2.88 -13.73
C CYS A 485 -36.59 -2.53 -13.07
N TYR A 486 -36.31 -3.06 -11.89
CA TYR A 486 -34.99 -2.90 -11.27
C TYR A 486 -33.90 -3.62 -12.10
N PRO A 487 -32.67 -3.12 -12.17
CA PRO A 487 -31.62 -3.67 -13.05
C PRO A 487 -31.33 -5.17 -12.88
N ASP A 488 -31.52 -5.70 -11.66
CA ASP A 488 -31.25 -7.10 -11.33
C ASP A 488 -32.53 -7.94 -11.16
N ALA A 489 -33.69 -7.43 -11.62
CA ALA A 489 -34.99 -8.12 -11.55
C ALA A 489 -35.47 -8.54 -12.95
N ASP A 490 -36.10 -9.72 -13.03
CA ASP A 490 -36.66 -10.24 -14.26
C ASP A 490 -38.06 -9.67 -14.56
N GLU A 491 -38.79 -9.19 -13.54
CA GLU A 491 -40.15 -8.69 -13.65
C GLU A 491 -40.21 -7.19 -13.36
N ALA A 492 -41.09 -6.50 -14.11
CA ALA A 492 -41.37 -5.08 -13.90
C ALA A 492 -42.15 -4.88 -12.60
N VAL A 493 -41.78 -3.81 -11.86
CA VAL A 493 -42.46 -3.41 -10.62
C VAL A 493 -43.55 -2.39 -10.87
N LEU A 494 -43.46 -1.62 -11.97
CA LEU A 494 -44.49 -0.66 -12.40
C LEU A 494 -44.89 -0.94 -13.84
N HIS A 495 -46.22 -0.93 -14.09
CA HIS A 495 -46.80 -1.27 -15.37
C HIS A 495 -47.68 -0.14 -15.87
N ASN A 496 -47.33 0.48 -16.99
CA ASN A 496 -48.15 1.47 -17.72
C ASN A 496 -48.68 2.61 -16.83
N ILE A 497 -47.86 3.14 -15.96
CA ILE A 497 -48.25 4.22 -15.05
C ILE A 497 -48.41 5.52 -15.83
N SER A 498 -49.60 6.12 -15.77
CA SER A 498 -49.91 7.39 -16.45
C SER A 498 -50.80 8.26 -15.57
N PHE A 499 -50.29 9.39 -15.15
CA PHE A 499 -51.03 10.40 -14.39
C PHE A 499 -50.28 11.74 -14.45
N THR A 500 -51.02 12.81 -14.07
CA THR A 500 -50.46 14.13 -13.88
C THR A 500 -50.74 14.55 -12.43
N ALA A 501 -49.69 14.98 -11.71
CA ALA A 501 -49.80 15.66 -10.42
C ALA A 501 -49.81 17.16 -10.73
N PRO A 502 -50.92 17.86 -10.54
CA PRO A 502 -51.07 19.27 -10.93
C PRO A 502 -50.19 20.16 -10.02
N ALA A 503 -49.69 21.25 -10.60
CA ALA A 503 -48.94 22.26 -9.88
C ALA A 503 -49.68 22.83 -8.67
N GLY A 504 -49.02 22.96 -7.52
CA GLY A 504 -49.58 23.52 -6.30
C GLY A 504 -50.67 22.65 -5.63
N LYS A 505 -50.85 21.40 -6.05
CA LYS A 505 -51.82 20.46 -5.53
C LYS A 505 -51.18 19.28 -4.81
N THR A 506 -51.96 18.62 -3.96
CA THR A 506 -51.54 17.42 -3.23
C THR A 506 -51.99 16.16 -3.98
N THR A 507 -51.05 15.34 -4.45
CA THR A 507 -51.29 14.02 -4.99
C THR A 507 -50.79 12.95 -4.02
N ALA A 508 -51.70 12.06 -3.60
CA ALA A 508 -51.41 10.98 -2.67
C ALA A 508 -51.33 9.62 -3.37
N PHE A 509 -50.48 8.75 -2.87
CA PHE A 509 -50.34 7.37 -3.38
C PHE A 509 -50.63 6.38 -2.25
N ILE A 510 -51.59 5.49 -2.46
CA ILE A 510 -51.97 4.44 -1.50
C ILE A 510 -52.04 3.08 -2.22
N GLY A 511 -51.93 2.00 -1.47
CA GLY A 511 -52.00 0.63 -1.97
C GLY A 511 -51.40 -0.37 -0.99
N SER A 512 -51.43 -1.66 -1.34
CA SER A 512 -50.84 -2.74 -0.55
C SER A 512 -49.32 -2.59 -0.37
N THR A 513 -48.77 -3.29 0.64
CA THR A 513 -47.32 -3.39 0.79
C THR A 513 -46.73 -4.08 -0.46
N GLY A 514 -45.69 -3.52 -1.05
CA GLY A 514 -45.12 -4.06 -2.30
C GLY A 514 -45.77 -3.60 -3.60
N SER A 515 -46.82 -2.76 -3.57
CA SER A 515 -47.49 -2.28 -4.79
C SER A 515 -46.71 -1.27 -5.64
N GLY A 516 -45.46 -0.95 -5.28
CA GLY A 516 -44.59 -0.06 -6.07
C GLY A 516 -44.62 1.41 -5.71
N LYS A 517 -45.29 1.84 -4.60
CA LYS A 517 -45.43 3.26 -4.19
C LYS A 517 -44.08 3.99 -4.02
N SER A 518 -43.19 3.47 -3.18
CA SER A 518 -41.85 4.08 -2.98
C SER A 518 -41.02 4.02 -4.27
N THR A 519 -41.15 2.95 -5.05
CA THR A 519 -40.50 2.85 -6.36
C THR A 519 -40.93 4.00 -7.28
N LEU A 520 -42.26 4.26 -7.36
CA LEU A 520 -42.83 5.30 -8.21
C LEU A 520 -42.26 6.68 -7.87
N ILE A 521 -42.27 7.07 -6.59
CA ILE A 521 -41.78 8.40 -6.19
C ILE A 521 -40.25 8.54 -6.27
N ASN A 522 -39.51 7.42 -6.17
CA ASN A 522 -38.04 7.41 -6.32
C ASN A 522 -37.58 7.62 -7.78
N LEU A 523 -38.48 7.44 -8.76
CA LEU A 523 -38.20 7.77 -10.15
C LEU A 523 -38.21 9.28 -10.42
N ILE A 524 -38.92 10.07 -9.61
CA ILE A 524 -39.06 11.52 -9.83
C ILE A 524 -37.74 12.27 -9.65
N PRO A 525 -36.95 12.06 -8.55
CA PRO A 525 -35.63 12.63 -8.41
C PRO A 525 -34.57 11.94 -9.27
N ARG A 526 -34.99 11.04 -10.19
CA ARG A 526 -34.15 10.27 -11.08
C ARG A 526 -33.10 9.42 -10.35
N PHE A 527 -33.52 8.74 -9.26
CA PHE A 527 -32.65 7.74 -8.60
C PHE A 527 -32.48 6.49 -9.48
N PHE A 528 -33.44 6.26 -10.39
CA PHE A 528 -33.41 5.25 -11.44
C PHE A 528 -34.04 5.87 -12.71
N ASP A 529 -33.56 5.43 -13.87
CA ASP A 529 -34.23 5.75 -15.13
C ASP A 529 -35.35 4.75 -15.42
N VAL A 530 -36.43 5.21 -16.04
CA VAL A 530 -37.56 4.37 -16.44
C VAL A 530 -37.19 3.38 -17.54
N SER A 531 -37.72 2.17 -17.48
CA SER A 531 -37.51 1.14 -18.53
C SER A 531 -38.19 1.48 -19.83
N ARG A 532 -39.42 2.06 -19.77
CA ARG A 532 -40.19 2.58 -20.91
C ARG A 532 -41.04 3.74 -20.45
N GLY A 533 -41.44 4.61 -21.38
CA GLY A 533 -42.20 5.81 -21.10
C GLY A 533 -41.32 7.00 -20.73
N SER A 534 -41.94 8.01 -20.13
CA SER A 534 -41.22 9.23 -19.69
C SER A 534 -41.85 9.81 -18.44
N ILE A 535 -41.03 10.51 -17.65
CA ILE A 535 -41.47 11.31 -16.53
C ILE A 535 -41.06 12.75 -16.83
N LEU A 536 -42.02 13.65 -16.81
CA LEU A 536 -41.81 15.06 -17.04
C LEU A 536 -41.97 15.82 -15.76
N VAL A 537 -41.05 16.75 -15.51
CA VAL A 537 -41.14 17.77 -14.48
C VAL A 537 -41.13 19.12 -15.17
N ASP A 538 -42.05 19.99 -14.84
CA ASP A 538 -42.25 21.28 -15.50
C ASP A 538 -42.31 21.15 -17.04
N GLY A 539 -42.93 20.06 -17.52
CA GLY A 539 -43.12 19.78 -18.93
C GLY A 539 -41.92 19.23 -19.69
N VAL A 540 -40.78 19.02 -19.04
CA VAL A 540 -39.55 18.51 -19.65
C VAL A 540 -39.22 17.12 -19.09
N ASP A 541 -38.77 16.20 -19.96
CA ASP A 541 -38.32 14.86 -19.51
C ASP A 541 -37.13 14.98 -18.57
N ILE A 542 -37.19 14.31 -17.41
CA ILE A 542 -36.16 14.34 -16.39
C ILE A 542 -34.79 13.81 -16.89
N ARG A 543 -34.76 13.10 -18.00
CA ARG A 543 -33.54 12.61 -18.65
C ARG A 543 -32.83 13.67 -19.47
N ASP A 544 -33.56 14.71 -19.89
CA ASP A 544 -33.06 15.79 -20.74
C ASP A 544 -32.54 17.00 -19.93
N VAL A 545 -32.65 16.99 -18.61
CA VAL A 545 -32.18 18.06 -17.70
C VAL A 545 -31.02 17.57 -16.86
N LYS A 546 -30.24 18.49 -16.28
CA LYS A 546 -29.20 18.11 -15.31
C LYS A 546 -29.84 17.60 -14.03
N GLN A 547 -29.28 16.53 -13.49
CA GLN A 547 -29.78 15.94 -12.24
C GLN A 547 -29.73 16.92 -11.07
N HIS A 548 -28.72 17.77 -11.02
CA HIS A 548 -28.60 18.84 -10.03
C HIS A 548 -29.81 19.79 -10.08
N ASP A 549 -30.15 20.30 -11.27
CA ASP A 549 -31.23 21.27 -11.45
C ASP A 549 -32.60 20.65 -11.15
N LEU A 550 -32.78 19.36 -11.47
CA LEU A 550 -33.96 18.59 -11.07
C LEU A 550 -34.05 18.45 -9.55
N CYS A 551 -32.95 18.05 -8.91
CA CYS A 551 -32.93 17.85 -7.46
C CYS A 551 -33.11 19.16 -6.69
N GLU A 552 -32.66 20.31 -7.23
CA GLU A 552 -32.93 21.62 -6.62
C GLU A 552 -34.40 21.92 -6.45
N LYS A 553 -35.22 21.51 -7.41
CA LYS A 553 -36.68 21.71 -7.36
C LYS A 553 -37.41 20.78 -6.37
N ILE A 554 -36.76 19.74 -5.87
CA ILE A 554 -37.39 18.68 -5.09
C ILE A 554 -36.93 18.70 -3.64
N GLY A 555 -37.87 18.75 -2.69
CA GLY A 555 -37.68 18.47 -1.28
C GLY A 555 -38.08 17.03 -0.96
N TYR A 556 -37.10 16.13 -0.80
CA TYR A 556 -37.35 14.70 -0.61
C TYR A 556 -37.22 14.29 0.88
N VAL A 557 -38.22 13.62 1.40
CA VAL A 557 -38.25 13.08 2.75
C VAL A 557 -38.39 11.54 2.66
N PRO A 558 -37.34 10.78 2.96
CA PRO A 558 -37.39 9.32 2.87
C PRO A 558 -38.23 8.69 4.00
N GLN A 559 -38.67 7.46 3.80
CA GLN A 559 -39.43 6.68 4.76
C GLN A 559 -38.71 6.58 6.11
N LYS A 560 -37.42 6.38 6.14
CA LYS A 560 -36.59 6.42 7.35
C LYS A 560 -35.80 7.73 7.38
N GLY A 561 -36.07 8.58 8.35
CA GLY A 561 -35.32 9.82 8.54
C GLY A 561 -33.84 9.56 8.78
N VAL A 562 -33.00 10.15 7.93
CA VAL A 562 -31.53 10.09 8.03
C VAL A 562 -30.99 11.43 8.47
N LEU A 563 -30.22 11.43 9.56
CA LEU A 563 -29.54 12.61 10.07
C LEU A 563 -28.02 12.41 10.02
N PHE A 564 -27.33 13.51 9.74
CA PHE A 564 -25.86 13.53 9.71
C PHE A 564 -25.30 13.99 11.06
N SER A 565 -24.09 13.57 11.37
CA SER A 565 -23.37 14.06 12.54
C SER A 565 -23.13 15.56 12.41
N GLY A 566 -23.41 16.30 13.47
CA GLY A 566 -23.32 17.75 13.52
C GLY A 566 -24.30 18.32 14.51
N THR A 567 -24.89 19.48 14.23
CA THR A 567 -25.92 20.10 15.04
C THR A 567 -27.32 19.93 14.43
N ILE A 568 -28.37 20.24 15.18
CA ILE A 568 -29.74 20.30 14.62
C ILE A 568 -29.76 21.35 13.49
N GLU A 569 -29.21 22.55 13.71
CA GLU A 569 -29.16 23.60 12.69
C GLU A 569 -28.47 23.11 11.41
N SER A 570 -27.29 22.49 11.52
CA SER A 570 -26.55 21.97 10.35
C SER A 570 -27.34 20.92 9.57
N ASN A 571 -28.14 20.10 10.25
CA ASN A 571 -29.03 19.14 9.63
C ASN A 571 -30.21 19.79 8.91
N LEU A 572 -30.80 20.86 9.45
CA LEU A 572 -31.87 21.58 8.79
C LEU A 572 -31.40 22.39 7.59
N LYS A 573 -30.21 23.00 7.67
CA LYS A 573 -29.56 23.73 6.57
C LYS A 573 -28.99 22.82 5.46
N TYR A 574 -29.00 21.51 5.61
CA TYR A 574 -28.38 20.57 4.67
C TYR A 574 -28.89 20.71 3.22
N GLY A 575 -30.16 21.09 3.04
CA GLY A 575 -30.77 21.31 1.72
C GLY A 575 -30.56 22.72 1.17
N LYS A 576 -30.21 23.71 2.03
CA LYS A 576 -29.98 25.12 1.70
C LYS A 576 -29.00 25.69 2.71
N GLU A 577 -27.72 25.71 2.34
CA GLU A 577 -26.62 26.06 3.25
C GLU A 577 -26.72 27.52 3.76
N ASP A 578 -27.22 28.42 2.90
CA ASP A 578 -27.43 29.84 3.18
C ASP A 578 -28.75 30.17 3.88
N ALA A 579 -29.55 29.16 4.28
CA ALA A 579 -30.79 29.39 5.01
C ALA A 579 -30.54 30.19 6.29
N THR A 580 -31.36 31.24 6.50
CA THR A 580 -31.31 32.06 7.68
C THR A 580 -31.83 31.25 8.90
N ILE A 581 -31.44 31.70 10.11
CA ILE A 581 -31.92 31.08 11.33
C ILE A 581 -33.46 31.16 11.50
N ASP A 582 -34.07 32.22 10.93
CA ASP A 582 -35.52 32.40 10.96
C ASP A 582 -36.21 31.40 10.01
N GLU A 583 -35.65 31.12 8.82
CA GLU A 583 -36.13 30.08 7.93
C GLU A 583 -36.02 28.70 8.60
N VAL A 584 -34.91 28.43 9.28
CA VAL A 584 -34.70 27.18 10.04
C VAL A 584 -35.75 27.03 11.16
N LYS A 585 -35.99 28.09 11.92
CA LYS A 585 -37.01 28.10 12.99
C LYS A 585 -38.43 27.95 12.43
N ARG A 586 -38.74 28.60 11.31
CA ARG A 586 -40.01 28.44 10.57
C ARG A 586 -40.19 26.98 10.16
N ALA A 587 -39.18 26.38 9.54
CA ALA A 587 -39.24 24.99 9.10
C ALA A 587 -39.41 24.00 10.27
N ALA A 588 -38.70 24.23 11.38
CA ALA A 588 -38.87 23.46 12.62
C ALA A 588 -40.28 23.58 13.23
N ARG A 589 -40.87 24.78 13.18
CA ARG A 589 -42.22 25.03 13.67
C ARG A 589 -43.27 24.27 12.85
N ILE A 590 -43.17 24.36 11.50
CA ILE A 590 -44.08 23.67 10.59
C ILE A 590 -43.96 22.15 10.78
N ALA A 591 -42.74 21.63 10.91
CA ALA A 591 -42.48 20.21 11.17
C ALA A 591 -42.81 19.76 12.59
N GLN A 592 -43.39 20.62 13.44
CA GLN A 592 -43.69 20.35 14.87
C GLN A 592 -42.44 19.90 15.64
N ALA A 593 -41.29 20.44 15.30
CA ALA A 593 -40.00 20.07 15.91
C ALA A 593 -39.55 21.05 17.01
N THR A 594 -40.14 22.25 17.06
CA THR A 594 -39.73 23.34 17.99
C THR A 594 -39.73 22.90 19.43
N ASP A 595 -40.78 22.23 19.92
CA ASP A 595 -40.94 21.89 21.34
C ASP A 595 -39.75 21.09 21.86
N PHE A 596 -39.40 19.96 21.21
CA PHE A 596 -38.29 19.13 21.66
C PHE A 596 -36.90 19.74 21.34
N ILE A 597 -36.80 20.69 20.41
CA ILE A 597 -35.55 21.44 20.15
C ILE A 597 -35.32 22.44 21.29
N GLU A 598 -36.35 23.21 21.67
CA GLU A 598 -36.25 24.22 22.71
C GLU A 598 -36.06 23.63 24.13
N GLU A 599 -36.48 22.36 24.35
CA GLU A 599 -36.23 21.60 25.57
C GLU A 599 -34.78 21.21 25.76
N LYS A 600 -33.96 21.21 24.69
CA LYS A 600 -32.54 20.89 24.78
C LYS A 600 -31.73 22.10 25.27
N GLU A 601 -30.66 21.88 26.03
CA GLU A 601 -29.81 22.92 26.57
C GLU A 601 -29.23 23.84 25.49
N GLU A 602 -28.72 23.25 24.41
CA GLU A 602 -28.08 23.97 23.29
C GLU A 602 -29.05 24.23 22.13
N LYS A 603 -30.33 23.92 22.28
CA LYS A 603 -31.39 24.16 21.28
C LYS A 603 -30.99 23.70 19.88
N TYR A 604 -30.89 24.61 18.90
CA TYR A 604 -30.52 24.34 17.51
C TYR A 604 -29.05 23.93 17.35
N ASP A 605 -28.17 24.31 18.30
CA ASP A 605 -26.76 23.89 18.32
C ASP A 605 -26.58 22.50 18.97
N SER A 606 -27.65 21.89 19.48
CA SER A 606 -27.61 20.58 20.12
C SER A 606 -27.02 19.51 19.17
N PRO A 607 -26.06 18.68 19.62
CA PRO A 607 -25.37 17.72 18.79
C PRO A 607 -26.28 16.57 18.34
N ILE A 608 -26.18 16.21 17.08
CA ILE A 608 -26.73 15.00 16.48
C ILE A 608 -25.60 13.97 16.30
N ALA A 609 -25.75 12.82 16.95
CA ALA A 609 -24.82 11.72 16.79
C ALA A 609 -24.98 11.05 15.42
N GLN A 610 -24.01 10.21 15.05
CA GLN A 610 -24.02 9.49 13.77
C GLN A 610 -25.31 8.70 13.55
N GLY A 611 -25.99 8.97 12.43
CA GLY A 611 -27.28 8.38 12.09
C GLY A 611 -28.41 8.81 13.03
N GLY A 612 -28.23 9.87 13.83
CA GLY A 612 -29.22 10.38 14.78
C GLY A 612 -29.52 9.40 15.92
N SER A 613 -28.53 8.61 16.38
CA SER A 613 -28.77 7.59 17.45
C SER A 613 -29.21 8.17 18.79
N ASN A 614 -29.02 9.47 19.01
CA ASN A 614 -29.39 10.21 20.22
C ASN A 614 -30.76 10.93 20.14
N VAL A 615 -31.55 10.68 19.09
CA VAL A 615 -32.90 11.20 18.90
C VAL A 615 -33.89 10.09 18.60
N SER A 616 -35.16 10.23 19.00
CA SER A 616 -36.19 9.22 18.75
C SER A 616 -36.57 9.14 17.28
N GLY A 617 -37.22 8.04 16.83
CA GLY A 617 -37.66 7.85 15.46
C GLY A 617 -38.58 8.98 14.96
N GLY A 618 -39.56 9.41 15.78
CA GLY A 618 -40.42 10.53 15.44
C GLY A 618 -39.71 11.89 15.40
N GLN A 619 -38.69 12.11 16.26
CA GLN A 619 -37.84 13.29 16.20
C GLN A 619 -36.99 13.33 14.94
N LYS A 620 -36.38 12.17 14.54
CA LYS A 620 -35.64 12.05 13.27
C LYS A 620 -36.53 12.42 12.10
N GLN A 621 -37.74 11.90 12.08
CA GLN A 621 -38.68 12.14 10.98
C GLN A 621 -39.06 13.61 10.90
N ARG A 622 -39.41 14.24 12.05
CA ARG A 622 -39.70 15.69 12.09
C ARG A 622 -38.53 16.57 11.64
N LEU A 623 -37.30 16.24 12.03
CA LEU A 623 -36.10 16.94 11.56
C LEU A 623 -35.86 16.73 10.07
N SER A 624 -36.14 15.54 9.53
CA SER A 624 -36.03 15.28 8.09
C SER A 624 -37.09 16.05 7.30
N ILE A 625 -38.31 16.17 7.80
CA ILE A 625 -39.37 17.01 7.23
C ILE A 625 -38.97 18.49 7.30
N ALA A 626 -38.47 18.96 8.45
CA ALA A 626 -38.00 20.35 8.62
C ALA A 626 -36.87 20.68 7.63
N ARG A 627 -35.95 19.76 7.36
CA ARG A 627 -34.89 19.89 6.32
C ARG A 627 -35.46 20.16 4.93
N ALA A 628 -36.48 19.38 4.55
CA ALA A 628 -37.13 19.56 3.25
C ALA A 628 -37.88 20.90 3.17
N ILE A 629 -38.52 21.32 4.27
CA ILE A 629 -39.23 22.62 4.33
C ILE A 629 -38.26 23.80 4.30
N ALA A 630 -37.10 23.68 4.99
CA ALA A 630 -36.07 24.74 4.99
C ALA A 630 -35.47 24.97 3.60
N LYS A 631 -35.51 23.99 2.72
CA LYS A 631 -35.09 24.11 1.33
C LYS A 631 -36.03 24.97 0.48
N ASP A 632 -37.31 25.03 0.82
CA ASP A 632 -38.38 25.74 0.11
C ASP A 632 -38.49 25.34 -1.39
N PRO A 633 -38.67 24.05 -1.71
CA PRO A 633 -38.68 23.53 -3.05
C PRO A 633 -40.04 23.74 -3.75
N GLU A 634 -40.05 23.58 -5.10
CA GLU A 634 -41.26 23.61 -5.90
C GLU A 634 -42.13 22.33 -5.75
N ILE A 635 -41.46 21.20 -5.43
CA ILE A 635 -42.10 19.89 -5.32
C ILE A 635 -41.62 19.22 -4.00
N TYR A 636 -42.58 18.88 -3.14
CA TYR A 636 -42.33 18.07 -1.96
C TYR A 636 -42.65 16.61 -2.20
N ILE A 637 -41.79 15.69 -1.79
CA ILE A 637 -41.99 14.26 -1.85
C ILE A 637 -41.85 13.68 -0.44
N PHE A 638 -42.93 13.07 0.09
CA PHE A 638 -42.96 12.42 1.38
C PHE A 638 -43.19 10.92 1.21
N ASP A 639 -42.15 10.10 1.45
CA ASP A 639 -42.26 8.65 1.39
C ASP A 639 -42.65 8.09 2.77
N ASP A 640 -43.94 7.82 2.97
CA ASP A 640 -44.51 7.29 4.24
C ASP A 640 -43.98 7.98 5.51
N SER A 641 -43.70 9.29 5.36
CA SER A 641 -42.95 10.07 6.34
C SER A 641 -43.76 10.43 7.60
N PHE A 642 -45.05 10.21 7.59
CA PHE A 642 -45.97 10.53 8.69
C PHE A 642 -46.28 9.32 9.57
N SER A 643 -45.98 8.11 9.15
CA SER A 643 -46.33 6.86 9.84
C SER A 643 -45.65 6.72 11.22
N ALA A 644 -44.47 7.32 11.40
CA ALA A 644 -43.71 7.30 12.65
C ALA A 644 -44.16 8.35 13.67
N LEU A 645 -45.18 9.19 13.34
CA LEU A 645 -45.70 10.26 14.20
C LEU A 645 -46.94 9.79 14.94
N ASP A 646 -47.16 10.35 16.12
CA ASP A 646 -48.42 10.22 16.82
C ASP A 646 -49.53 10.99 16.09
N TYR A 647 -50.78 10.56 16.25
CA TYR A 647 -51.92 11.09 15.52
C TYR A 647 -52.08 12.61 15.67
N LYS A 648 -51.89 13.16 16.88
CA LYS A 648 -52.04 14.60 17.14
C LYS A 648 -50.98 15.43 16.44
N THR A 649 -49.75 14.99 16.50
CA THR A 649 -48.61 15.63 15.81
C THR A 649 -48.77 15.53 14.30
N ASP A 650 -49.20 14.38 13.75
CA ASP A 650 -49.44 14.18 12.33
C ASP A 650 -50.49 15.16 11.76
N VAL A 651 -51.67 15.25 12.43
CA VAL A 651 -52.75 16.17 11.99
C VAL A 651 -52.28 17.62 12.01
N LYS A 652 -51.64 18.04 13.12
CA LYS A 652 -51.13 19.42 13.24
C LYS A 652 -50.06 19.76 12.21
N LEU A 653 -49.12 18.86 12.00
CA LEU A 653 -48.04 19.03 11.01
C LEU A 653 -48.62 19.18 9.60
N ARG A 654 -49.56 18.31 9.18
CA ARG A 654 -50.17 18.39 7.86
C ARG A 654 -50.99 19.65 7.67
N SER A 655 -51.73 20.10 8.66
CA SER A 655 -52.50 21.37 8.63
C SER A 655 -51.53 22.57 8.46
N GLU A 656 -50.40 22.61 9.16
CA GLU A 656 -49.40 23.68 9.00
C GLU A 656 -48.66 23.55 7.68
N LEU A 657 -48.32 22.32 7.24
CA LEU A 657 -47.68 22.07 5.95
C LEU A 657 -48.55 22.60 4.79
N GLN A 658 -49.83 22.27 4.78
CA GLN A 658 -50.77 22.71 3.73
C GLN A 658 -50.88 24.26 3.64
N LYS A 659 -50.86 24.94 4.77
CA LYS A 659 -50.92 26.43 4.81
C LYS A 659 -49.61 27.07 4.30
N GLU A 660 -48.50 26.51 4.66
CA GLU A 660 -47.17 27.13 4.45
C GLU A 660 -46.50 26.69 3.11
N THR A 661 -46.95 25.57 2.51
CA THR A 661 -46.48 25.10 1.20
C THR A 661 -47.45 25.50 0.08
N ASN A 662 -48.32 26.47 0.33
CA ASN A 662 -49.33 26.93 -0.66
C ASN A 662 -48.61 27.45 -1.93
N GLY A 663 -48.82 26.74 -3.04
CA GLY A 663 -48.13 26.97 -4.32
C GLY A 663 -47.11 25.93 -4.71
N SER A 664 -46.64 25.08 -3.80
CA SER A 664 -45.76 23.95 -4.10
C SER A 664 -46.58 22.65 -4.28
N THR A 665 -46.13 21.83 -5.19
CA THR A 665 -46.74 20.52 -5.44
C THR A 665 -46.32 19.52 -4.36
N THR A 666 -47.25 18.80 -3.78
CA THR A 666 -46.99 17.85 -2.72
C THR A 666 -47.35 16.41 -3.14
N LEU A 667 -46.37 15.53 -3.08
CA LEU A 667 -46.51 14.10 -3.41
C LEU A 667 -46.35 13.28 -2.11
N ILE A 668 -47.38 12.55 -1.72
CA ILE A 668 -47.42 11.85 -0.44
C ILE A 668 -47.66 10.35 -0.68
N VAL A 669 -46.69 9.52 -0.29
CA VAL A 669 -46.97 8.09 -0.11
C VAL A 669 -47.49 7.88 1.31
N ALA A 670 -48.62 7.22 1.43
CA ALA A 670 -49.22 6.91 2.72
C ALA A 670 -49.73 5.47 2.79
N GLN A 671 -49.70 4.92 3.99
CA GLN A 671 -50.32 3.65 4.34
C GLN A 671 -51.67 3.85 5.04
N ARG A 672 -51.91 5.06 5.57
CA ARG A 672 -53.15 5.40 6.31
C ARG A 672 -54.04 6.32 5.47
N ILE A 673 -55.32 5.95 5.38
CA ILE A 673 -56.32 6.78 4.70
C ILE A 673 -56.46 8.15 5.39
N SER A 674 -56.41 8.19 6.70
CA SER A 674 -56.50 9.46 7.47
C SER A 674 -55.42 10.48 7.06
N THR A 675 -54.30 10.04 6.45
CA THR A 675 -53.24 10.91 5.99
C THR A 675 -53.59 11.59 4.66
N ILE A 676 -54.45 10.99 3.85
CA ILE A 676 -54.73 11.40 2.47
C ILE A 676 -56.16 11.83 2.19
N LEU A 677 -57.01 11.91 3.23
CA LEU A 677 -58.43 12.28 3.11
C LEU A 677 -58.65 13.57 2.32
N HIS A 678 -57.79 14.56 2.52
CA HIS A 678 -57.89 15.91 1.93
C HIS A 678 -56.93 16.11 0.74
N ALA A 679 -56.42 15.05 0.14
CA ALA A 679 -55.60 15.15 -1.05
C ALA A 679 -56.47 15.55 -2.25
N ASP A 680 -56.00 16.46 -3.10
CA ASP A 680 -56.70 16.88 -4.32
C ASP A 680 -56.83 15.73 -5.32
N GLN A 681 -55.88 14.78 -5.25
CA GLN A 681 -55.89 13.57 -6.07
C GLN A 681 -55.29 12.39 -5.27
N ILE A 682 -55.90 11.24 -5.32
CA ILE A 682 -55.43 9.99 -4.78
C ILE A 682 -55.23 9.00 -5.91
N ILE A 683 -54.07 8.38 -5.98
CA ILE A 683 -53.73 7.30 -6.92
C ILE A 683 -53.63 6.00 -6.12
N VAL A 684 -54.45 5.04 -6.49
CA VAL A 684 -54.48 3.72 -5.84
C VAL A 684 -53.65 2.76 -6.67
N LEU A 685 -52.61 2.20 -6.04
CA LEU A 685 -51.74 1.23 -6.69
C LEU A 685 -51.96 -0.17 -6.16
N ASP A 686 -52.04 -1.12 -7.08
CA ASP A 686 -52.07 -2.55 -6.78
C ASP A 686 -51.21 -3.31 -7.79
N GLU A 687 -50.33 -4.19 -7.32
CA GLU A 687 -49.39 -4.97 -8.14
C GLU A 687 -48.75 -4.16 -9.29
N GLY A 688 -48.29 -2.96 -8.98
CA GLY A 688 -47.62 -2.08 -9.96
C GLY A 688 -48.52 -1.38 -10.97
N ASN A 689 -49.84 -1.49 -10.85
CA ASN A 689 -50.83 -0.85 -11.72
C ASN A 689 -51.64 0.21 -10.98
N ILE A 690 -52.10 1.24 -11.71
CA ILE A 690 -53.10 2.18 -11.18
C ILE A 690 -54.47 1.54 -11.28
N VAL A 691 -55.08 1.23 -10.13
CA VAL A 691 -56.45 0.61 -10.09
C VAL A 691 -57.53 1.62 -9.75
N GLY A 692 -57.17 2.83 -9.31
CA GLY A 692 -58.11 3.92 -9.05
C GLY A 692 -57.40 5.27 -9.04
N LYS A 693 -58.12 6.32 -9.49
CA LYS A 693 -57.63 7.70 -9.51
C LYS A 693 -58.83 8.64 -9.28
N GLY A 694 -58.74 9.55 -8.32
CA GLY A 694 -59.78 10.51 -7.99
C GLY A 694 -59.60 11.12 -6.63
N THR A 695 -60.62 11.79 -6.12
CA THR A 695 -60.69 12.26 -4.72
C THR A 695 -61.04 11.08 -3.79
N HIS A 696 -60.97 11.31 -2.48
CA HIS A 696 -61.39 10.31 -1.48
C HIS A 696 -62.86 9.83 -1.75
N GLU A 697 -63.77 10.75 -2.02
CA GLU A 697 -65.18 10.50 -2.27
C GLU A 697 -65.39 9.73 -3.58
N ASP A 698 -64.73 10.14 -4.67
CA ASP A 698 -64.77 9.43 -5.94
C ASP A 698 -64.37 7.98 -5.80
N LEU A 699 -63.24 7.74 -5.06
CA LEU A 699 -62.67 6.41 -4.91
C LEU A 699 -63.49 5.52 -3.98
N LEU A 700 -64.14 6.10 -2.95
CA LEU A 700 -65.08 5.35 -2.12
C LEU A 700 -66.29 4.84 -2.95
N ASN A 701 -66.68 5.52 -4.01
CA ASN A 701 -67.80 5.13 -4.87
C ASN A 701 -67.34 4.25 -6.05
N THR A 702 -66.16 4.45 -6.60
CA THR A 702 -65.77 3.84 -7.90
C THR A 702 -64.68 2.76 -7.78
N CYS A 703 -63.87 2.73 -6.70
CA CYS A 703 -62.73 1.83 -6.58
C CYS A 703 -62.92 0.76 -5.48
N PRO A 704 -63.26 -0.49 -5.83
CA PRO A 704 -63.45 -1.57 -4.83
C PRO A 704 -62.23 -1.81 -3.96
N PHE A 705 -61.01 -1.68 -4.53
CA PHE A 705 -59.75 -1.86 -3.80
C PHE A 705 -59.56 -0.76 -2.72
N TYR A 706 -59.84 0.50 -3.05
CA TYR A 706 -59.81 1.61 -2.11
C TYR A 706 -60.85 1.45 -1.02
N GLN A 707 -62.07 1.01 -1.34
CA GLN A 707 -63.13 0.71 -0.39
C GLN A 707 -62.67 -0.35 0.63
N GLN A 708 -61.96 -1.35 0.18
CA GLN A 708 -61.43 -2.43 1.05
C GLN A 708 -60.39 -1.89 2.05
N ILE A 709 -59.49 -1.05 1.58
CA ILE A 709 -58.49 -0.36 2.46
C ILE A 709 -59.27 0.56 3.45
N ALA A 710 -60.24 1.35 2.96
CA ALA A 710 -61.00 2.27 3.81
C ALA A 710 -61.80 1.54 4.90
N LYS A 711 -62.47 0.46 4.60
CA LYS A 711 -63.20 -0.36 5.57
C LYS A 711 -62.30 -1.00 6.62
N SER A 712 -61.03 -1.26 6.29
CA SER A 712 -60.10 -1.83 7.24
C SER A 712 -59.50 -0.79 8.23
N GLN A 713 -59.62 0.51 7.93
CA GLN A 713 -58.97 1.57 8.68
C GLN A 713 -59.88 2.62 9.31
N LEU A 714 -61.09 2.83 8.75
CA LEU A 714 -62.05 3.82 9.17
C LEU A 714 -63.22 3.13 9.93
N SER A 715 -63.77 3.82 10.91
CA SER A 715 -65.00 3.36 11.58
C SER A 715 -66.24 3.51 10.65
N GLU A 716 -67.29 2.73 10.93
CA GLU A 716 -68.57 2.85 10.17
C GLU A 716 -69.18 4.25 10.22
N ASP A 717 -68.98 4.99 11.32
CA ASP A 717 -69.44 6.35 11.48
C ASP A 717 -68.62 7.35 10.65
N ASP A 718 -67.34 7.14 10.52
CA ASP A 718 -66.48 7.98 9.68
C ASP A 718 -66.76 7.71 8.19
N LEU A 719 -67.05 6.48 7.81
CA LEU A 719 -67.44 6.11 6.43
C LEU A 719 -68.83 6.65 6.07
N LYS A 720 -69.78 6.75 7.04
CA LYS A 720 -71.08 7.36 6.82
C LYS A 720 -70.97 8.87 6.66
N LYS A 721 -70.24 9.57 7.53
CA LYS A 721 -69.99 11.01 7.39
C LYS A 721 -69.38 11.38 6.07
N ALA A 722 -68.43 10.60 5.58
CA ALA A 722 -67.80 10.83 4.26
C ALA A 722 -68.78 10.64 3.07
N ARG A 723 -69.86 9.83 3.22
CA ARG A 723 -70.90 9.65 2.24
C ARG A 723 -72.01 10.72 2.32
N GLU A 724 -72.34 11.22 3.50
CA GLU A 724 -73.39 12.24 3.72
C GLU A 724 -72.97 13.64 3.27
N VAL A 725 -71.69 13.95 3.17
CA VAL A 725 -71.20 15.22 2.62
C VAL A 725 -71.41 15.27 1.08
N SER A 726 -71.41 14.11 0.40
CA SER A 726 -71.62 14.03 -1.06
C SER A 726 -73.10 14.19 -1.50
N ASP A 727 -74.06 14.07 -0.59
CA ASP A 727 -75.48 14.21 -0.90
C ASP A 727 -75.97 15.67 -0.70
N HIS A 728 -75.11 16.60 -0.27
CA HIS A 728 -75.46 18.00 0.01
C HIS A 728 -74.75 19.05 -0.81
N GLU A 729 -73.93 18.69 -1.83
CA GLU A 729 -73.46 19.54 -2.91
C GLU A 729 -74.04 19.08 -4.23
#